data_b6cb72324d4cf55522c3050620d55740
#
_entry.id   b6cb72324d4cf55522c3050620d55740
#
_cell.length_a   1.000
_cell.length_b   1.000
_cell.length_c   1.000
_cell.angle_alpha   90.00
_cell.angle_beta   90.00
_cell.angle_gamma   90.00
#
_symmetry.space_group_name_H-M   'P 1'
#
loop_
_entity.id
_entity.type
_entity.pdbx_description
1 polymer ?
#
loop_
_entity_poly.entity_id
_entity_poly.type
_entity_poly.pdbx_seq_one_letter_code
_entity_poly.pdbx_strand_id
1 'polypeptide(L)'
;MKVLIVAKTRMGAGACVGGIALEDGRSVRLIDAYADAHAGGGMHYAVGEIWEIETEAAEIEPPHVEDVRVLSSRRAGRQRDVAAVIEARMAPVAGSVDGPFEGHLQRATGGALYVSDAGGLPAFSTCFWRPDRPLRRVETEHRIRYVYSGDEGECSFVFVGLQEPVAEIPAGTLLRLSLTRRWRPDNRPDFELRCYAQLSGWIDLAPDGQAEDHPALPDAGSDAADLAQARRLLKDIFGYDEFRPLQEEIIAGVLRGQDTLAIMPTGSGKSVCYQIPALLLDGPTVVVTPLISLMQDQVDQLRQVGVAAAYLNSTLDYRSYAETVAAIRRGEIKLIYLAPETLLRPETLVLLEGVRPACIAIDEAHCISEWGHDFRPEYRQLVNVRRRFADAVCVALTATATPRVQEDIQQSLHFARSQTFVASFNRPNLLLAVRPRDDGARQIVAFLAEHKEESGIVYCNTRKQVEELTAQLAAAGLPVVAYHAGLEDGVRAANQRRFLGEDGCIAVATIAFGMGINKPDVRFVVHHNLPNSIEHYYQQIGRAGRDGLPAHCLLLYHPKDLGTHYFHIEEGAATERAGRSARLQAMDRLARTRTCRRTPLLEYFGEQHAAESCGACDNCQAGSDDAPVTDVTIDAQKFLSCVKRTGERFGAGYIVDVLRGSRRREILARRHDTLSTYAIGKEHDAHTWRRLAQEFMLQGLVEQDLEHGMLRVTAAGWDVMKGQAVHVPAEAITGQSTARAAAATTYDARLFARLRILRRSLADDLHIPAYAVFPDRTLMDMASYLPQSAADLRRIHGVGTRKEEQFGARFLACIRQYCEEEGIDPASGLRSETPSRVERPPARRRFEEVGEMFAEGRSVEEIQKFFDVQRSTVINHLVHYQAAGHALDPARILALSQLEPALRQPALRRLAATTEMQLTPIYEEFGGLVSYEELHVLRLYLRCRRELDETAMFEQPAPYEP
;
A
#
# COMPACT_ATOMS: atom_id res chain seq x y z
N MET A 1 16.59 -1.15 36.29
CA MET A 1 17.04 -2.55 36.54
C MET A 1 17.22 -3.29 35.19
N LYS A 2 18.12 -4.27 35.16
CA LYS A 2 18.28 -5.13 33.96
C LYS A 2 17.45 -6.39 34.15
N VAL A 3 16.59 -6.69 33.20
CA VAL A 3 15.67 -7.84 33.23
C VAL A 3 15.95 -8.78 32.06
N LEU A 4 16.18 -10.06 32.35
CA LEU A 4 16.20 -11.14 31.38
C LEU A 4 14.78 -11.63 31.16
N ILE A 5 14.27 -11.56 29.95
CA ILE A 5 12.93 -12.06 29.61
C ILE A 5 12.96 -13.59 29.54
N VAL A 6 12.09 -14.27 30.30
CA VAL A 6 12.08 -15.72 30.42
C VAL A 6 10.75 -16.37 29.99
N ALA A 7 9.68 -15.59 29.85
CA ALA A 7 8.41 -16.11 29.34
C ALA A 7 7.53 -15.01 28.77
N LYS A 8 6.67 -15.40 27.83
CA LYS A 8 5.55 -14.61 27.31
C LYS A 8 4.30 -15.48 27.31
N THR A 9 3.22 -14.93 27.84
CA THR A 9 1.92 -15.64 27.90
C THR A 9 0.84 -14.79 27.26
N ARG A 10 -0.11 -15.43 26.60
CA ARG A 10 -1.22 -14.76 25.90
C ARG A 10 -2.19 -14.12 26.91
N MET A 11 -2.50 -12.85 26.72
CA MET A 11 -3.51 -12.12 27.49
C MET A 11 -4.36 -11.24 26.58
N GLY A 12 -5.54 -11.68 26.22
CA GLY A 12 -6.39 -10.94 25.29
C GLY A 12 -5.66 -10.60 23.96
N ALA A 13 -5.56 -9.30 23.63
CA ALA A 13 -4.84 -8.82 22.46
C ALA A 13 -3.33 -8.56 22.69
N GLY A 14 -2.82 -8.79 23.92
CA GLY A 14 -1.44 -8.53 24.31
C GLY A 14 -0.74 -9.75 24.91
N ALA A 15 0.45 -9.53 25.45
CA ALA A 15 1.22 -10.55 26.17
C ALA A 15 1.61 -10.07 27.57
N CYS A 16 1.45 -10.96 28.53
CA CYS A 16 2.07 -10.82 29.85
C CYS A 16 3.53 -11.31 29.75
N VAL A 17 4.48 -10.50 30.19
CA VAL A 17 5.91 -10.76 30.07
C VAL A 17 6.49 -11.08 31.43
N GLY A 18 7.06 -12.26 31.58
CA GLY A 18 7.80 -12.67 32.75
C GLY A 18 9.31 -12.52 32.55
N GLY A 19 9.99 -11.95 33.51
CA GLY A 19 11.43 -11.76 33.50
C GLY A 19 12.11 -12.10 34.83
N ILE A 20 13.44 -12.09 34.82
CA ILE A 20 14.29 -12.19 36.00
C ILE A 20 15.12 -10.91 36.09
N ALA A 21 15.02 -10.19 37.19
CA ALA A 21 15.91 -9.07 37.45
C ALA A 21 17.33 -9.57 37.70
N LEU A 22 18.28 -9.14 36.88
CA LEU A 22 19.64 -9.66 36.90
C LEU A 22 20.47 -9.15 38.11
N GLU A 23 20.01 -8.15 38.82
CA GLU A 23 20.70 -7.55 39.96
C GLU A 23 20.48 -8.37 41.25
N ASP A 24 19.26 -8.80 41.51
CA ASP A 24 18.85 -9.47 42.74
C ASP A 24 18.29 -10.89 42.51
N GLY A 25 18.08 -11.31 41.25
CA GLY A 25 17.56 -12.63 40.91
C GLY A 25 16.07 -12.82 41.07
N ARG A 26 15.30 -11.78 41.45
CA ARG A 26 13.85 -11.89 41.68
C ARG A 26 13.07 -12.05 40.36
N SER A 27 11.99 -12.81 40.43
CA SER A 27 11.00 -12.83 39.35
C SER A 27 10.29 -11.49 39.23
N VAL A 28 10.06 -11.02 38.00
CA VAL A 28 9.28 -9.81 37.73
C VAL A 28 8.27 -10.10 36.61
N ARG A 29 7.10 -9.46 36.72
CA ARG A 29 6.09 -9.47 35.68
C ARG A 29 5.87 -8.02 35.22
N LEU A 30 6.15 -7.78 33.93
CA LEU A 30 6.15 -6.44 33.36
C LEU A 30 4.74 -6.05 32.95
N ILE A 31 4.24 -4.92 33.48
CA ILE A 31 2.92 -4.35 33.19
C ILE A 31 3.15 -2.95 32.58
N ASP A 32 2.41 -2.61 31.54
CA ASP A 32 2.47 -1.30 30.89
C ASP A 32 1.91 -0.20 31.84
N ALA A 33 2.64 0.92 31.97
CA ALA A 33 2.27 2.02 32.86
C ALA A 33 1.01 2.79 32.40
N TYR A 34 0.67 2.74 31.12
CA TYR A 34 -0.39 3.56 30.50
C TYR A 34 -1.62 2.75 30.07
N ALA A 35 -1.63 1.45 30.25
CA ALA A 35 -2.76 0.59 29.93
C ALA A 35 -3.27 -0.11 31.19
N ASP A 36 -4.59 -0.13 31.37
CA ASP A 36 -5.20 -1.11 32.26
C ASP A 36 -4.61 -2.47 31.93
N ALA A 37 -4.31 -3.29 32.94
CA ALA A 37 -3.47 -4.50 32.95
C ALA A 37 -3.60 -5.51 31.78
N HIS A 38 -4.33 -5.19 30.73
CA HIS A 38 -4.73 -6.11 29.65
C HIS A 38 -4.68 -5.57 28.23
N ALA A 39 -4.26 -4.33 27.98
CA ALA A 39 -4.30 -3.74 26.66
C ALA A 39 -2.91 -3.68 25.99
N GLY A 40 -2.63 -4.60 25.07
CA GLY A 40 -1.68 -4.42 23.96
C GLY A 40 -0.18 -4.35 24.25
N GLY A 41 0.26 -4.33 25.51
CA GLY A 41 1.66 -4.23 25.90
C GLY A 41 2.41 -5.58 25.86
N GLY A 42 3.74 -5.51 25.80
CA GLY A 42 4.62 -6.67 26.01
C GLY A 42 4.98 -7.51 24.77
N MET A 43 4.41 -7.22 23.61
CA MET A 43 4.69 -8.01 22.38
C MET A 43 6.11 -7.81 21.84
N HIS A 44 6.76 -6.70 22.10
CA HIS A 44 8.11 -6.36 21.64
C HIS A 44 9.24 -7.06 22.39
N TYR A 45 8.98 -7.62 23.59
CA TYR A 45 9.97 -8.40 24.32
C TYR A 45 10.09 -9.80 23.75
N ALA A 46 11.32 -10.33 23.61
CA ALA A 46 11.55 -11.71 23.24
C ALA A 46 12.26 -12.48 24.36
N VAL A 47 11.93 -13.79 24.50
CA VAL A 47 12.57 -14.67 25.50
C VAL A 47 14.07 -14.75 25.18
N GLY A 48 14.89 -14.62 26.22
CA GLY A 48 16.34 -14.57 26.12
C GLY A 48 16.91 -13.17 25.93
N GLU A 49 16.11 -12.14 25.71
CA GLU A 49 16.59 -10.76 25.66
C GLU A 49 16.80 -10.17 27.06
N ILE A 50 17.81 -9.30 27.16
CA ILE A 50 18.08 -8.50 28.36
C ILE A 50 17.66 -7.06 28.06
N TRP A 51 16.81 -6.51 28.93
CA TRP A 51 16.29 -5.16 28.80
C TRP A 51 16.67 -4.32 30.03
N GLU A 52 17.10 -3.09 29.82
CA GLU A 52 17.15 -2.06 30.86
C GLU A 52 15.76 -1.44 30.99
N ILE A 53 15.16 -1.57 32.16
CA ILE A 53 13.77 -1.18 32.40
C ILE A 53 13.73 -0.21 33.57
N GLU A 54 13.09 0.92 33.37
CA GLU A 54 12.73 1.87 34.38
C GLU A 54 11.31 1.53 34.86
N THR A 55 11.13 1.36 36.17
CA THR A 55 9.88 0.86 36.75
C THR A 55 9.38 1.70 37.88
N GLU A 56 8.06 1.69 38.05
CA GLU A 56 7.34 2.14 39.23
C GLU A 56 6.75 0.94 39.97
N ALA A 57 6.62 1.02 41.29
CA ALA A 57 6.00 -0.03 42.07
C ALA A 57 4.53 -0.19 41.69
N ALA A 58 4.11 -1.44 41.35
CA ALA A 58 2.71 -1.76 41.13
C ALA A 58 2.00 -2.00 42.48
N GLU A 59 0.67 -1.91 42.49
CA GLU A 59 -0.15 -2.29 43.66
C GLU A 59 0.01 -3.80 43.85
N ILE A 60 0.53 -4.22 45.02
CA ILE A 60 0.83 -5.62 45.32
C ILE A 60 -0.43 -6.29 45.89
N GLU A 61 -0.94 -7.29 45.14
CA GLU A 61 -2.03 -8.14 45.59
C GLU A 61 -1.55 -9.59 45.68
N PRO A 62 -1.36 -10.18 46.89
CA PRO A 62 -0.90 -11.57 46.99
C PRO A 62 -1.81 -12.55 46.28
N PRO A 63 -1.28 -13.59 45.57
CA PRO A 63 0.13 -13.98 45.48
C PRO A 63 0.94 -13.26 44.40
N HIS A 64 0.40 -12.22 43.74
CA HIS A 64 0.98 -11.51 42.61
C HIS A 64 1.93 -10.39 43.05
N VAL A 65 3.04 -10.76 43.67
CA VAL A 65 4.03 -9.82 44.21
C VAL A 65 5.10 -9.39 43.21
N GLU A 66 5.17 -10.05 42.05
CA GLU A 66 6.18 -9.83 41.02
C GLU A 66 5.84 -8.68 40.04
N ASP A 67 4.67 -8.09 40.16
CA ASP A 67 4.18 -7.06 39.24
C ASP A 67 5.01 -5.78 39.35
N VAL A 68 5.50 -5.29 38.24
CA VAL A 68 6.18 -4.00 38.11
C VAL A 68 5.65 -3.22 36.91
N ARG A 69 5.35 -1.93 37.11
CA ARG A 69 4.93 -1.04 36.01
C ARG A 69 6.15 -0.53 35.26
N VAL A 70 6.12 -0.67 33.95
CA VAL A 70 7.20 -0.24 33.05
C VAL A 70 6.94 1.20 32.61
N LEU A 71 7.84 2.12 32.96
CA LEU A 71 7.81 3.51 32.52
C LEU A 71 8.56 3.69 31.18
N SER A 72 9.74 3.09 31.09
CA SER A 72 10.54 3.07 29.86
C SER A 72 11.33 1.77 29.77
N SER A 73 11.67 1.34 28.54
CA SER A 73 12.48 0.14 28.33
C SER A 73 13.41 0.31 27.14
N ARG A 74 14.63 -0.24 27.26
CA ARG A 74 15.64 -0.26 26.22
C ARG A 74 16.32 -1.61 26.18
N ARG A 75 16.41 -2.22 25.00
CA ARG A 75 17.12 -3.49 24.81
C ARG A 75 18.62 -3.31 25.11
N ALA A 76 19.16 -4.13 26.01
CA ALA A 76 20.53 -4.06 26.46
C ALA A 76 21.42 -5.23 25.95
N GLY A 77 20.77 -6.36 25.55
CA GLY A 77 21.52 -7.52 25.06
C GLY A 77 20.66 -8.77 24.89
N ARG A 78 21.31 -9.91 24.74
CA ARG A 78 20.67 -11.22 24.67
C ARG A 78 21.49 -12.27 25.39
N GLN A 79 20.83 -13.14 26.16
CA GLN A 79 21.39 -14.32 26.81
C GLN A 79 21.07 -15.54 25.94
N ARG A 80 22.09 -16.35 25.62
CA ARG A 80 21.91 -17.57 24.82
C ARG A 80 21.44 -18.75 25.66
N ASP A 81 22.01 -18.88 26.85
CA ASP A 81 21.66 -19.95 27.79
C ASP A 81 20.78 -19.37 28.93
N VAL A 82 19.47 -19.36 28.66
CA VAL A 82 18.47 -18.87 29.62
C VAL A 82 18.26 -19.85 30.74
N ALA A 83 18.39 -21.18 30.47
CA ALA A 83 18.22 -22.22 31.49
C ALA A 83 19.28 -22.11 32.58
N ALA A 84 20.55 -21.96 32.22
CA ALA A 84 21.63 -21.79 33.18
C ALA A 84 21.43 -20.55 34.11
N VAL A 85 20.93 -19.45 33.58
CA VAL A 85 20.64 -18.26 34.41
C VAL A 85 19.49 -18.51 35.37
N ILE A 86 18.44 -19.22 34.96
CA ILE A 86 17.32 -19.59 35.83
C ILE A 86 17.82 -20.52 36.95
N GLU A 87 18.57 -21.56 36.62
CA GLU A 87 19.11 -22.51 37.60
C GLU A 87 20.02 -21.85 38.64
N ALA A 88 20.86 -20.92 38.18
CA ALA A 88 21.78 -20.21 39.08
C ALA A 88 21.07 -19.21 40.03
N ARG A 89 19.88 -18.73 39.68
CA ARG A 89 19.24 -17.61 40.41
C ARG A 89 17.89 -17.93 41.01
N MET A 90 17.15 -18.93 40.52
CA MET A 90 15.73 -19.14 40.88
C MET A 90 15.48 -20.47 41.58
N ALA A 91 16.47 -21.36 41.66
CA ALA A 91 16.37 -22.69 42.28
C ALA A 91 15.06 -23.42 41.88
N PRO A 92 14.93 -23.93 40.63
CA PRO A 92 13.71 -24.59 40.18
C PRO A 92 13.32 -25.76 41.08
N VAL A 93 12.01 -25.93 41.36
CA VAL A 93 11.46 -27.04 42.09
C VAL A 93 11.57 -28.29 41.23
N ALA A 94 12.11 -29.41 41.74
CA ALA A 94 12.15 -30.69 41.04
C ALA A 94 11.26 -31.71 41.71
N GLY A 95 10.66 -32.62 40.91
CA GLY A 95 9.84 -33.73 41.41
C GLY A 95 8.35 -33.62 41.08
N SER A 96 7.49 -34.15 41.97
CA SER A 96 6.06 -34.23 41.72
C SER A 96 5.36 -32.87 41.62
N VAL A 97 4.13 -32.90 41.13
CA VAL A 97 3.28 -31.73 40.99
C VAL A 97 2.91 -31.01 42.31
N ASP A 98 3.18 -31.65 43.43
CA ASP A 98 2.85 -31.14 44.78
C ASP A 98 3.91 -30.13 45.28
N GLY A 99 5.10 -30.11 44.66
CA GLY A 99 6.20 -29.21 45.05
C GLY A 99 6.02 -27.73 44.64
N PRO A 100 5.57 -27.39 43.43
CA PRO A 100 5.36 -26.01 43.01
C PRO A 100 4.47 -25.21 43.94
N PHE A 101 4.71 -23.87 43.99
CA PHE A 101 3.94 -22.91 44.80
C PHE A 101 3.93 -23.29 46.28
N GLU A 102 5.11 -23.68 46.79
CA GLU A 102 5.29 -24.02 48.25
C GLU A 102 4.35 -25.13 48.76
N GLY A 103 3.87 -25.99 47.83
CA GLY A 103 2.95 -27.09 48.21
C GLY A 103 1.50 -26.66 48.45
N HIS A 104 1.12 -25.43 48.10
CA HIS A 104 -0.26 -24.94 48.27
C HIS A 104 -1.22 -25.31 47.13
N LEU A 105 -0.79 -26.09 46.14
CA LEU A 105 -1.65 -26.53 45.04
C LEU A 105 -2.73 -27.52 45.53
N GLN A 106 -3.97 -27.20 45.19
CA GLN A 106 -5.15 -28.04 45.43
C GLN A 106 -5.74 -28.52 44.10
N ARG A 107 -6.43 -29.65 44.11
CA ARG A 107 -7.09 -30.19 42.92
C ARG A 107 -8.60 -29.91 42.91
N ALA A 108 -9.08 -29.36 41.82
CA ALA A 108 -10.49 -29.21 41.53
C ALA A 108 -11.07 -30.56 41.03
N THR A 109 -12.38 -30.75 41.14
CA THR A 109 -13.10 -31.97 40.72
C THR A 109 -12.88 -32.36 39.25
N GLY A 110 -12.44 -31.40 38.39
CA GLY A 110 -12.09 -31.63 36.99
C GLY A 110 -10.57 -31.74 36.71
N GLY A 111 -9.75 -31.98 37.75
CA GLY A 111 -8.31 -32.17 37.60
C GLY A 111 -7.49 -30.89 37.42
N ALA A 112 -8.10 -29.71 37.37
CA ALA A 112 -7.40 -28.43 37.34
C ALA A 112 -6.76 -28.12 38.69
N LEU A 113 -5.57 -27.54 38.69
CA LEU A 113 -4.85 -27.16 39.91
C LEU A 113 -5.08 -25.69 40.24
N TYR A 114 -5.23 -25.37 41.54
CA TYR A 114 -5.44 -23.99 42.01
C TYR A 114 -4.89 -23.79 43.43
N VAL A 115 -4.74 -22.52 43.81
CA VAL A 115 -4.52 -22.11 45.21
C VAL A 115 -5.69 -21.25 45.66
N SER A 116 -6.00 -21.22 46.95
CA SER A 116 -7.10 -20.43 47.53
C SER A 116 -6.72 -19.90 48.89
N ASP A 117 -7.44 -18.88 49.39
CA ASP A 117 -7.25 -18.34 50.75
C ASP A 117 -7.45 -19.40 51.82
N ALA A 118 -8.38 -20.38 51.62
CA ALA A 118 -8.66 -21.42 52.55
C ALA A 118 -7.53 -22.46 52.66
N GLY A 119 -6.80 -22.71 51.54
CA GLY A 119 -5.68 -23.68 51.48
C GLY A 119 -4.30 -23.04 51.69
N GLY A 120 -4.26 -21.72 51.84
CA GLY A 120 -3.05 -20.91 51.92
C GLY A 120 -2.61 -20.38 50.55
N LEU A 121 -2.03 -19.20 50.52
CA LEU A 121 -1.47 -18.58 49.31
C LEU A 121 0.05 -18.64 49.38
N PRO A 122 0.71 -18.99 48.22
CA PRO A 122 2.16 -18.96 48.15
C PRO A 122 2.66 -17.50 48.18
N ALA A 123 3.94 -17.32 48.48
CA ALA A 123 4.59 -15.99 48.54
C ALA A 123 4.80 -15.38 47.15
N PHE A 124 4.53 -16.12 46.07
CA PHE A 124 4.75 -15.70 44.68
C PHE A 124 3.73 -16.32 43.73
N SER A 125 3.51 -15.70 42.57
CA SER A 125 2.55 -16.16 41.56
C SER A 125 3.20 -16.86 40.36
N THR A 126 4.53 -16.95 40.32
CA THR A 126 5.26 -17.61 39.23
C THR A 126 6.41 -18.45 39.78
N CYS A 127 6.58 -19.67 39.28
CA CYS A 127 7.70 -20.54 39.67
C CYS A 127 8.23 -21.35 38.48
N PHE A 128 9.44 -21.91 38.66
CA PHE A 128 10.05 -22.86 37.72
C PHE A 128 9.99 -24.27 38.30
N TRP A 129 9.62 -25.24 37.44
CA TRP A 129 9.42 -26.62 37.83
C TRP A 129 10.04 -27.59 36.82
N ARG A 130 10.73 -28.64 37.34
CA ARG A 130 11.20 -29.79 36.58
C ARG A 130 10.37 -31.01 37.02
N PRO A 131 9.37 -31.40 36.20
CA PRO A 131 8.52 -32.55 36.53
C PRO A 131 9.33 -33.84 36.50
N ASP A 132 9.02 -34.76 37.40
CA ASP A 132 9.56 -36.13 37.47
C ASP A 132 8.91 -37.10 36.44
N ARG A 133 7.80 -36.65 35.82
CA ARG A 133 7.06 -37.41 34.79
C ARG A 133 6.72 -36.51 33.62
N PRO A 134 6.51 -37.09 32.41
CA PRO A 134 6.13 -36.28 31.25
C PRO A 134 4.73 -35.70 31.38
N LEU A 135 4.47 -34.57 30.68
CA LEU A 135 3.16 -33.97 30.54
C LEU A 135 2.64 -34.18 29.13
N ARG A 136 1.48 -34.79 28.98
CA ARG A 136 0.85 -35.10 27.69
C ARG A 136 -0.15 -34.05 27.31
N ARG A 137 -0.09 -33.59 26.05
CA ARG A 137 -1.04 -32.64 25.48
C ARG A 137 -2.43 -33.27 25.32
N VAL A 138 -3.46 -32.54 25.76
CA VAL A 138 -4.88 -32.85 25.53
C VAL A 138 -5.54 -31.57 25.00
N GLU A 139 -6.22 -31.70 23.86
CA GLU A 139 -6.89 -30.59 23.21
C GLU A 139 -8.41 -30.70 23.43
N THR A 140 -9.03 -29.60 23.83
CA THR A 140 -10.48 -29.46 23.92
C THR A 140 -10.91 -28.39 22.91
N GLU A 141 -12.18 -28.27 22.54
CA GLU A 141 -12.70 -27.36 21.50
C GLU A 141 -12.21 -25.92 21.62
N HIS A 142 -11.75 -25.50 22.81
CA HIS A 142 -11.34 -24.07 23.01
C HIS A 142 -10.00 -23.88 23.73
N ARG A 143 -9.33 -24.94 24.21
CA ARG A 143 -8.12 -24.83 25.06
C ARG A 143 -7.18 -26.01 24.92
N ILE A 144 -5.88 -25.73 24.90
CA ILE A 144 -4.82 -26.74 25.03
C ILE A 144 -4.53 -26.93 26.52
N ARG A 145 -4.45 -28.18 26.96
CA ARG A 145 -4.05 -28.56 28.32
C ARG A 145 -2.88 -29.53 28.26
N TYR A 146 -2.07 -29.51 29.29
CA TYR A 146 -1.04 -30.51 29.55
C TYR A 146 -1.39 -31.31 30.80
N VAL A 147 -1.51 -32.63 30.68
CA VAL A 147 -1.89 -33.53 31.74
C VAL A 147 -0.66 -34.22 32.32
N TYR A 148 -0.52 -34.09 33.61
CA TYR A 148 0.47 -34.77 34.42
C TYR A 148 -0.20 -35.94 35.15
N SER A 149 0.33 -37.19 35.05
CA SER A 149 -0.20 -38.42 35.67
C SER A 149 0.65 -38.77 36.88
N GLY A 150 0.29 -38.28 38.07
CA GLY A 150 0.97 -38.54 39.35
C GLY A 150 0.39 -39.71 40.12
N ASP A 151 0.95 -40.02 41.27
CA ASP A 151 0.51 -41.14 42.12
C ASP A 151 -0.90 -40.90 42.70
N GLU A 152 -1.29 -39.66 42.86
CA GLU A 152 -2.62 -39.26 43.32
C GLU A 152 -3.65 -39.07 42.20
N GLY A 153 -3.33 -39.51 40.97
CA GLY A 153 -4.18 -39.41 39.80
C GLY A 153 -3.75 -38.28 38.81
N GLU A 154 -4.59 -38.03 37.79
CA GLU A 154 -4.30 -37.09 36.75
C GLU A 154 -4.66 -35.64 37.16
N CYS A 155 -3.79 -34.68 36.84
CA CYS A 155 -4.08 -33.26 36.95
C CYS A 155 -3.65 -32.52 35.67
N SER A 156 -4.14 -31.30 35.45
CA SER A 156 -3.94 -30.62 34.21
C SER A 156 -3.70 -29.14 34.37
N PHE A 157 -2.82 -28.60 33.53
CA PHE A 157 -2.52 -27.17 33.37
C PHE A 157 -3.09 -26.66 32.07
N VAL A 158 -3.72 -25.49 32.07
CA VAL A 158 -4.06 -24.77 30.85
C VAL A 158 -2.79 -24.20 30.29
N PHE A 159 -2.50 -24.44 29.02
CA PHE A 159 -1.37 -23.83 28.33
C PHE A 159 -1.71 -22.39 27.88
N VAL A 160 -0.91 -21.43 28.32
CA VAL A 160 -1.08 -20.00 28.02
C VAL A 160 0.16 -19.39 27.35
N GLY A 161 1.21 -20.18 27.13
CA GLY A 161 2.43 -19.75 26.45
C GLY A 161 2.18 -19.35 25.00
N LEU A 162 3.12 -18.58 24.43
CA LEU A 162 3.14 -18.22 23.00
C LEU A 162 4.00 -19.17 22.18
N GLN A 163 4.66 -20.15 22.83
CA GLN A 163 5.41 -21.22 22.15
C GLN A 163 4.46 -22.19 21.45
N GLU A 164 4.97 -22.88 20.41
CA GLU A 164 4.20 -23.94 19.78
C GLU A 164 3.95 -25.11 20.75
N PRO A 165 2.71 -25.56 20.90
CA PRO A 165 2.40 -26.67 21.77
C PRO A 165 2.95 -28.00 21.22
N VAL A 166 3.83 -28.69 21.97
CA VAL A 166 4.35 -30.01 21.64
C VAL A 166 3.36 -31.11 22.06
N ALA A 167 3.46 -32.32 21.49
CA ALA A 167 2.60 -33.44 21.80
C ALA A 167 2.81 -33.93 23.24
N GLU A 168 4.06 -33.98 23.69
CA GLU A 168 4.46 -34.36 25.03
C GLU A 168 5.63 -33.49 25.49
N ILE A 169 5.63 -33.11 26.75
CA ILE A 169 6.77 -32.46 27.42
C ILE A 169 7.48 -33.52 28.27
N PRO A 170 8.73 -33.89 27.96
CA PRO A 170 9.49 -34.91 28.70
C PRO A 170 9.70 -34.54 30.17
N ALA A 171 9.84 -35.55 31.00
CA ALA A 171 10.28 -35.42 32.40
C ALA A 171 11.61 -34.67 32.47
N GLY A 172 11.82 -33.85 33.49
CA GLY A 172 13.02 -33.03 33.68
C GLY A 172 13.10 -31.74 32.87
N THR A 173 12.19 -31.52 31.93
CA THR A 173 12.11 -30.24 31.17
C THR A 173 11.85 -29.07 32.11
N LEU A 174 12.56 -27.94 31.92
CA LEU A 174 12.39 -26.76 32.75
C LEU A 174 11.13 -26.00 32.33
N LEU A 175 10.07 -26.08 33.14
CA LEU A 175 8.78 -25.46 32.92
C LEU A 175 8.64 -24.17 33.73
N ARG A 176 7.92 -23.18 33.20
CA ARG A 176 7.45 -22.04 33.96
C ARG A 176 5.95 -22.15 34.19
N LEU A 177 5.56 -22.15 35.45
CA LEU A 177 4.16 -22.10 35.90
C LEU A 177 3.80 -20.68 36.33
N SER A 178 2.52 -20.31 36.19
CA SER A 178 1.97 -19.06 36.71
C SER A 178 0.57 -19.25 37.27
N LEU A 179 0.15 -18.39 38.18
CA LEU A 179 -1.20 -18.36 38.73
C LEU A 179 -2.04 -17.28 38.05
N THR A 180 -3.32 -17.60 37.78
CA THR A 180 -4.31 -16.60 37.32
C THR A 180 -4.56 -15.57 38.41
N ARG A 181 -5.12 -14.39 38.03
CA ARG A 181 -5.72 -13.51 39.04
C ARG A 181 -6.80 -14.23 39.80
N ARG A 182 -7.10 -13.73 41.04
CA ARG A 182 -8.17 -14.25 41.87
C ARG A 182 -9.50 -14.23 41.13
N TRP A 183 -10.17 -15.36 41.08
CA TRP A 183 -11.42 -15.51 40.34
C TRP A 183 -12.42 -16.38 41.10
N ARG A 184 -13.69 -16.04 40.99
CA ARG A 184 -14.83 -16.86 41.38
C ARG A 184 -15.98 -16.64 40.40
N PRO A 185 -16.92 -17.60 40.23
CA PRO A 185 -18.10 -17.42 39.39
C PRO A 185 -18.99 -16.30 39.90
N ASP A 186 -19.42 -15.40 39.00
CA ASP A 186 -20.27 -14.23 39.37
C ASP A 186 -21.62 -14.66 40.02
N ASN A 187 -22.13 -15.82 39.61
CA ASN A 187 -23.40 -16.36 40.10
C ASN A 187 -23.26 -17.17 41.41
N ARG A 188 -22.06 -17.23 41.99
CA ARG A 188 -21.78 -17.99 43.26
C ARG A 188 -20.88 -17.18 44.17
N PRO A 189 -21.38 -16.15 44.84
CA PRO A 189 -20.58 -15.29 45.73
C PRO A 189 -19.99 -16.06 46.94
N ASP A 190 -20.62 -17.16 47.36
CA ASP A 190 -20.11 -18.04 48.43
C ASP A 190 -18.98 -18.96 48.00
N PHE A 191 -18.63 -19.01 46.71
CA PHE A 191 -17.51 -19.78 46.22
C PHE A 191 -16.21 -19.12 46.62
N GLU A 192 -15.25 -19.91 47.10
CA GLU A 192 -13.92 -19.40 47.45
C GLU A 192 -13.20 -18.75 46.23
N LEU A 193 -12.42 -17.73 46.49
CA LEU A 193 -11.57 -17.10 45.47
C LEU A 193 -10.39 -18.02 45.18
N ARG A 194 -10.19 -18.35 43.88
CA ARG A 194 -9.16 -19.26 43.40
C ARG A 194 -8.22 -18.59 42.38
N CYS A 195 -6.91 -18.94 42.46
CA CYS A 195 -5.95 -18.68 41.42
C CYS A 195 -5.55 -19.99 40.77
N TYR A 196 -5.91 -20.23 39.50
CA TYR A 196 -5.62 -21.45 38.79
C TYR A 196 -4.18 -21.49 38.28
N ALA A 197 -3.52 -22.62 38.43
CA ALA A 197 -2.19 -22.84 37.89
C ALA A 197 -2.24 -23.06 36.38
N GLN A 198 -1.35 -22.40 35.68
CA GLN A 198 -1.24 -22.41 34.22
C GLN A 198 0.20 -22.71 33.81
N LEU A 199 0.37 -23.39 32.67
CA LEU A 199 1.67 -23.60 32.04
C LEU A 199 2.00 -22.42 31.13
N SER A 200 3.01 -21.66 31.53
CA SER A 200 3.44 -20.44 30.82
C SER A 200 4.46 -20.70 29.70
N GLY A 201 5.10 -21.88 29.70
CA GLY A 201 6.08 -22.27 28.72
C GLY A 201 7.15 -23.21 29.26
N TRP A 202 8.08 -23.57 28.40
CA TRP A 202 9.27 -24.37 28.70
C TRP A 202 10.52 -23.73 28.10
N ILE A 203 11.72 -24.10 28.55
CA ILE A 203 12.96 -23.38 28.24
C ILE A 203 14.02 -24.23 27.57
N ASP A 204 14.19 -25.50 27.94
CA ASP A 204 15.25 -26.38 27.48
C ASP A 204 14.73 -27.58 26.66
N LEU A 205 13.54 -27.48 26.07
CA LEU A 205 13.01 -28.44 25.15
C LEU A 205 13.35 -28.03 23.72
N ALA A 206 14.12 -28.84 23.01
CA ALA A 206 14.22 -28.76 21.57
C ALA A 206 12.88 -29.25 20.95
N PRO A 207 12.37 -28.61 19.87
CA PRO A 207 11.22 -29.16 19.18
C PRO A 207 11.51 -30.60 18.75
N ASP A 208 10.53 -31.51 18.95
CA ASP A 208 10.62 -32.90 18.63
C ASP A 208 11.20 -33.17 17.25
N GLY A 209 12.23 -34.01 17.20
CA GLY A 209 12.62 -34.74 16.03
C GLY A 209 13.92 -34.33 15.39
N GLN A 210 14.92 -35.18 15.61
CA GLN A 210 16.06 -35.46 14.78
C GLN A 210 17.08 -34.28 14.61
N ALA A 211 18.17 -34.41 15.36
CA ALA A 211 19.47 -34.05 14.86
C ALA A 211 19.77 -35.00 13.67
N GLU A 212 19.17 -34.71 12.51
CA GLU A 212 19.70 -35.20 11.25
C GLU A 212 20.92 -34.36 10.91
N ASP A 213 22.05 -35.03 10.75
CA ASP A 213 23.24 -34.53 10.09
C ASP A 213 22.82 -33.93 8.73
N HIS A 214 22.64 -32.62 8.69
CA HIS A 214 22.61 -31.95 7.42
C HIS A 214 24.00 -32.09 6.79
N PRO A 215 24.09 -32.52 5.54
CA PRO A 215 25.36 -32.58 4.83
C PRO A 215 26.04 -31.22 4.96
N ALA A 216 27.33 -31.23 5.22
CA ALA A 216 28.19 -30.07 5.31
C ALA A 216 27.93 -29.13 4.13
N LEU A 217 27.80 -27.82 4.41
CA LEU A 217 27.69 -26.77 3.40
C LEU A 217 28.69 -27.04 2.26
N PRO A 218 28.26 -26.94 0.99
CA PRO A 218 29.18 -27.12 -0.13
C PRO A 218 30.32 -26.12 -0.02
N ASP A 219 31.51 -26.56 -0.38
CA ASP A 219 32.79 -25.82 -0.32
C ASP A 219 32.69 -24.46 -1.01
N ALA A 220 33.36 -23.46 -0.47
CA ALA A 220 33.44 -22.08 -0.98
C ALA A 220 33.85 -21.93 -2.47
N GLY A 221 34.20 -23.02 -3.13
CA GLY A 221 34.50 -23.08 -4.57
C GLY A 221 33.30 -23.16 -5.46
N SER A 222 32.12 -23.67 -4.98
CA SER A 222 30.87 -23.74 -5.76
C SER A 222 30.18 -22.39 -5.82
N ASP A 223 30.21 -21.62 -4.74
CA ASP A 223 29.53 -20.30 -4.63
C ASP A 223 30.00 -19.30 -5.72
N ALA A 224 31.29 -19.27 -6.03
CA ALA A 224 31.83 -18.35 -7.04
C ALA A 224 31.43 -18.76 -8.46
N ALA A 225 31.29 -20.06 -8.75
CA ALA A 225 30.82 -20.57 -10.04
C ALA A 225 29.35 -20.30 -10.26
N ASP A 226 28.50 -20.53 -9.23
CA ASP A 226 27.06 -20.30 -9.28
C ASP A 226 26.73 -18.81 -9.43
N LEU A 227 27.43 -17.92 -8.72
CA LEU A 227 27.28 -16.47 -8.91
C LEU A 227 27.76 -15.99 -10.28
N ALA A 228 28.86 -16.57 -10.80
CA ALA A 228 29.31 -16.28 -12.16
C ALA A 228 28.25 -16.69 -13.21
N GLN A 229 27.57 -17.81 -13.00
CA GLN A 229 26.49 -18.28 -13.85
C GLN A 229 25.24 -17.38 -13.68
N ALA A 230 24.89 -16.98 -12.45
CA ALA A 230 23.82 -16.03 -12.17
C ALA A 230 24.03 -14.69 -12.91
N ARG A 231 25.26 -14.14 -12.89
CA ARG A 231 25.60 -12.91 -13.63
C ARG A 231 25.48 -13.08 -15.15
N ARG A 232 25.84 -14.24 -15.70
CA ARG A 232 25.63 -14.54 -17.12
C ARG A 232 24.16 -14.57 -17.47
N LEU A 233 23.31 -15.24 -16.66
CA LEU A 233 21.87 -15.29 -16.87
C LEU A 233 21.23 -13.89 -16.75
N LEU A 234 21.71 -13.05 -15.82
CA LEU A 234 21.28 -11.67 -15.72
C LEU A 234 21.52 -10.90 -17.03
N LYS A 235 22.71 -11.06 -17.63
CA LYS A 235 23.04 -10.39 -18.89
C LYS A 235 22.30 -10.99 -20.08
N ASP A 236 22.32 -12.31 -20.24
CA ASP A 236 21.82 -13.00 -21.43
C ASP A 236 20.29 -12.94 -21.52
N ILE A 237 19.57 -13.08 -20.39
CA ILE A 237 18.13 -13.13 -20.34
C ILE A 237 17.51 -11.74 -20.10
N PHE A 238 18.02 -11.03 -19.09
CA PHE A 238 17.41 -9.76 -18.65
C PHE A 238 18.10 -8.51 -19.24
N GLY A 239 19.32 -8.65 -19.84
CA GLY A 239 20.05 -7.56 -20.48
C GLY A 239 20.73 -6.58 -19.51
N TYR A 240 20.98 -6.99 -18.26
CA TYR A 240 21.65 -6.15 -17.24
C TYR A 240 23.07 -6.65 -17.01
N ASP A 241 24.03 -5.72 -16.95
CA ASP A 241 25.45 -6.05 -16.76
C ASP A 241 25.79 -6.36 -15.30
N GLU A 242 25.07 -5.75 -14.35
CA GLU A 242 25.35 -5.85 -12.92
C GLU A 242 24.05 -6.02 -12.12
N PHE A 243 24.16 -6.72 -11.00
CA PHE A 243 23.10 -6.78 -10.01
C PHE A 243 22.91 -5.43 -9.34
N ARG A 244 21.67 -5.10 -9.01
CA ARG A 244 21.38 -3.97 -8.13
C ARG A 244 21.77 -4.29 -6.68
N PRO A 245 21.98 -3.27 -5.83
CA PRO A 245 22.34 -3.50 -4.42
C PRO A 245 21.45 -4.56 -3.74
N LEU A 246 22.07 -5.44 -2.99
CA LEU A 246 21.53 -6.61 -2.28
C LEU A 246 20.99 -7.75 -3.15
N GLN A 247 20.81 -7.60 -4.47
CA GLN A 247 20.31 -8.71 -5.30
C GLN A 247 21.28 -9.88 -5.32
N GLU A 248 22.57 -9.61 -5.44
CA GLU A 248 23.60 -10.65 -5.50
C GLU A 248 23.70 -11.44 -4.19
N GLU A 249 23.66 -10.73 -3.07
CA GLU A 249 23.72 -11.34 -1.74
C GLU A 249 22.48 -12.20 -1.45
N ILE A 250 21.29 -11.72 -1.88
CA ILE A 250 20.03 -12.46 -1.77
C ILE A 250 20.10 -13.73 -2.62
N ILE A 251 20.51 -13.61 -3.89
CA ILE A 251 20.64 -14.74 -4.82
C ILE A 251 21.62 -15.77 -4.28
N ALA A 252 22.77 -15.32 -3.78
CA ALA A 252 23.77 -16.21 -3.16
C ALA A 252 23.19 -16.95 -1.95
N GLY A 253 22.43 -16.27 -1.08
CA GLY A 253 21.77 -16.89 0.05
C GLY A 253 20.78 -17.98 -0.36
N VAL A 254 19.95 -17.69 -1.37
CA VAL A 254 18.97 -18.64 -1.92
C VAL A 254 19.66 -19.87 -2.53
N LEU A 255 20.74 -19.66 -3.31
CA LEU A 255 21.49 -20.78 -3.93
C LEU A 255 22.19 -21.66 -2.89
N ARG A 256 22.56 -21.12 -1.73
CA ARG A 256 23.07 -21.87 -0.58
C ARG A 256 21.98 -22.57 0.24
N GLY A 257 20.73 -22.52 -0.17
CA GLY A 257 19.62 -23.13 0.55
C GLY A 257 19.19 -22.37 1.82
N GLN A 258 19.48 -21.07 1.92
CA GLN A 258 19.15 -20.26 3.08
C GLN A 258 17.81 -19.56 2.91
N ASP A 259 16.91 -19.77 3.87
CA ASP A 259 15.66 -19.01 3.91
C ASP A 259 15.97 -17.51 3.99
N THR A 260 15.22 -16.70 3.24
CA THR A 260 15.55 -15.30 3.06
C THR A 260 14.32 -14.41 3.18
N LEU A 261 14.41 -13.35 4.00
CA LEU A 261 13.47 -12.23 4.00
C LEU A 261 14.11 -11.03 3.30
N ALA A 262 13.56 -10.62 2.17
CA ALA A 262 14.06 -9.50 1.38
C ALA A 262 13.05 -8.34 1.36
N ILE A 263 13.42 -7.22 1.96
CA ILE A 263 12.63 -6.00 1.98
C ILE A 263 13.30 -4.99 1.06
N MET A 264 12.67 -4.76 -0.08
CA MET A 264 13.25 -3.97 -1.15
C MET A 264 12.18 -3.06 -1.77
N PRO A 265 12.46 -1.78 -2.05
CA PRO A 265 11.50 -0.85 -2.64
C PRO A 265 10.87 -1.37 -3.94
N THR A 266 9.70 -0.87 -4.28
CA THR A 266 9.10 -1.13 -5.60
C THR A 266 10.02 -0.61 -6.69
N GLY A 267 10.24 -1.41 -7.74
CA GLY A 267 11.17 -1.07 -8.85
C GLY A 267 12.64 -1.42 -8.60
N SER A 268 13.01 -1.96 -7.43
CA SER A 268 14.37 -2.43 -7.14
C SER A 268 14.75 -3.74 -7.84
N GLY A 269 13.79 -4.42 -8.47
CA GLY A 269 14.01 -5.70 -9.14
C GLY A 269 13.89 -6.92 -8.22
N LYS A 270 12.99 -6.89 -7.23
CA LYS A 270 12.69 -8.01 -6.32
C LYS A 270 12.52 -9.35 -7.01
N SER A 271 11.81 -9.37 -8.15
CA SER A 271 11.51 -10.61 -8.88
C SER A 271 12.78 -11.32 -9.37
N VAL A 272 13.82 -10.60 -9.73
CA VAL A 272 15.11 -11.17 -10.15
C VAL A 272 15.74 -12.04 -9.04
N CYS A 273 15.49 -11.69 -7.76
CA CYS A 273 16.03 -12.40 -6.61
C CYS A 273 15.55 -13.84 -6.46
N TYR A 274 14.40 -14.19 -7.07
CA TYR A 274 13.92 -15.57 -7.14
C TYR A 274 13.89 -16.13 -8.56
N GLN A 275 13.80 -15.28 -9.59
CA GLN A 275 13.77 -15.72 -10.99
C GLN A 275 15.12 -16.30 -11.45
N ILE A 276 16.23 -15.68 -11.08
CA ILE A 276 17.56 -16.19 -11.43
C ILE A 276 17.86 -17.50 -10.66
N PRO A 277 17.69 -17.61 -9.34
CA PRO A 277 17.82 -18.89 -8.66
C PRO A 277 16.94 -19.99 -9.24
N ALA A 278 15.68 -19.69 -9.62
CA ALA A 278 14.80 -20.67 -10.24
C ALA A 278 15.36 -21.32 -11.52
N LEU A 279 16.23 -20.62 -12.24
CA LEU A 279 16.89 -21.15 -13.44
C LEU A 279 18.11 -22.04 -13.13
N LEU A 280 18.67 -21.91 -11.92
CA LEU A 280 19.87 -22.62 -11.48
C LEU A 280 19.55 -23.81 -10.57
N LEU A 281 18.45 -23.72 -9.81
CA LEU A 281 18.06 -24.78 -8.87
C LEU A 281 17.49 -26.01 -9.60
N ASP A 282 17.72 -27.20 -9.00
CA ASP A 282 17.19 -28.47 -9.45
C ASP A 282 15.76 -28.61 -8.93
N GLY A 283 14.78 -28.32 -9.78
CA GLY A 283 13.35 -28.34 -9.47
C GLY A 283 12.65 -27.03 -9.78
N PRO A 284 11.30 -27.01 -9.76
CA PRO A 284 10.53 -25.80 -9.99
C PRO A 284 10.56 -24.86 -8.79
N THR A 285 10.46 -23.56 -9.06
CA THR A 285 10.17 -22.56 -8.04
C THR A 285 8.69 -22.24 -8.04
N VAL A 286 8.04 -22.36 -6.88
CA VAL A 286 6.66 -21.94 -6.66
C VAL A 286 6.65 -20.48 -6.22
N VAL A 287 5.95 -19.64 -6.96
CA VAL A 287 5.80 -18.20 -6.66
C VAL A 287 4.39 -17.92 -6.18
N VAL A 288 4.26 -17.53 -4.91
CA VAL A 288 2.98 -17.16 -4.30
C VAL A 288 2.80 -15.66 -4.41
N THR A 289 1.71 -15.22 -5.04
CA THR A 289 1.40 -13.81 -5.22
C THR A 289 -0.11 -13.54 -5.09
N PRO A 290 -0.54 -12.38 -4.55
CA PRO A 290 -1.94 -12.18 -4.17
C PRO A 290 -2.86 -11.83 -5.35
N LEU A 291 -2.34 -11.61 -6.55
CA LEU A 291 -3.09 -11.04 -7.66
C LEU A 291 -2.89 -11.80 -8.98
N ILE A 292 -4.03 -12.17 -9.58
CA ILE A 292 -4.07 -12.89 -10.86
C ILE A 292 -3.45 -12.06 -12.00
N SER A 293 -3.75 -10.76 -12.06
CA SER A 293 -3.19 -9.87 -13.10
C SER A 293 -1.67 -9.75 -13.03
N LEU A 294 -1.10 -9.72 -11.83
CA LEU A 294 0.35 -9.70 -11.64
C LEU A 294 1.00 -11.00 -12.11
N MET A 295 0.35 -12.15 -11.84
CA MET A 295 0.84 -13.45 -12.32
C MET A 295 0.93 -13.49 -13.84
N GLN A 296 -0.12 -13.06 -14.55
CA GLN A 296 -0.18 -13.04 -16.00
C GLN A 296 0.93 -12.17 -16.57
N ASP A 297 1.06 -10.93 -16.10
CA ASP A 297 2.11 -10.01 -16.55
C ASP A 297 3.53 -10.57 -16.32
N GLN A 298 3.78 -11.18 -15.15
CA GLN A 298 5.10 -11.77 -14.85
C GLN A 298 5.39 -12.98 -15.74
N VAL A 299 4.43 -13.87 -15.94
CA VAL A 299 4.60 -15.06 -16.78
C VAL A 299 4.79 -14.67 -18.24
N ASP A 300 4.02 -13.70 -18.74
CA ASP A 300 4.15 -13.24 -20.13
C ASP A 300 5.51 -12.59 -20.39
N GLN A 301 6.01 -11.76 -19.46
CA GLN A 301 7.35 -11.19 -19.54
C GLN A 301 8.45 -12.28 -19.54
N LEU A 302 8.32 -13.29 -18.67
CA LEU A 302 9.28 -14.39 -18.60
C LEU A 302 9.27 -15.23 -19.88
N ARG A 303 8.09 -15.53 -20.42
CA ARG A 303 7.97 -16.26 -21.71
C ARG A 303 8.58 -15.49 -22.87
N GLN A 304 8.41 -14.18 -22.93
CA GLN A 304 9.02 -13.32 -23.96
C GLN A 304 10.55 -13.40 -23.96
N VAL A 305 11.15 -13.47 -22.76
CA VAL A 305 12.61 -13.67 -22.64
C VAL A 305 13.03 -15.15 -22.63
N GLY A 306 12.07 -16.07 -22.88
CA GLY A 306 12.26 -17.52 -23.08
C GLY A 306 12.45 -18.32 -21.80
N VAL A 307 12.00 -17.81 -20.69
CA VAL A 307 11.95 -18.56 -19.45
C VAL A 307 10.65 -19.37 -19.38
N ALA A 308 10.75 -20.65 -19.06
CA ALA A 308 9.60 -21.56 -18.93
C ALA A 308 8.83 -21.26 -17.64
N ALA A 309 7.82 -20.42 -17.73
CA ALA A 309 6.95 -20.03 -16.64
C ALA A 309 5.49 -20.30 -16.95
N ALA A 310 4.71 -20.63 -15.91
CA ALA A 310 3.27 -20.85 -16.01
C ALA A 310 2.55 -20.35 -14.76
N TYR A 311 1.25 -20.10 -14.87
CA TYR A 311 0.39 -19.84 -13.73
C TYR A 311 -0.79 -20.84 -13.69
N LEU A 312 -1.28 -21.10 -12.49
CA LEU A 312 -2.52 -21.84 -12.26
C LEU A 312 -3.45 -20.94 -11.45
N ASN A 313 -4.58 -20.57 -12.04
CA ASN A 313 -5.60 -19.77 -11.38
C ASN A 313 -7.00 -20.07 -11.97
N SER A 314 -8.03 -19.41 -11.44
CA SER A 314 -9.43 -19.62 -11.84
C SER A 314 -9.81 -19.03 -13.20
N THR A 315 -8.92 -18.28 -13.87
CA THR A 315 -9.20 -17.68 -15.19
C THR A 315 -8.85 -18.62 -16.35
N LEU A 316 -8.12 -19.70 -16.09
CA LEU A 316 -7.80 -20.72 -17.10
C LEU A 316 -9.03 -21.55 -17.40
N ASP A 317 -9.31 -21.76 -18.68
CA ASP A 317 -10.25 -22.79 -19.10
C ASP A 317 -9.73 -24.20 -18.76
N TYR A 318 -10.64 -25.17 -18.76
CA TYR A 318 -10.32 -26.56 -18.35
C TYR A 318 -9.17 -27.16 -19.16
N ARG A 319 -9.12 -26.91 -20.47
CA ARG A 319 -8.09 -27.45 -21.36
C ARG A 319 -6.72 -26.84 -21.05
N SER A 320 -6.64 -25.52 -21.00
CA SER A 320 -5.41 -24.79 -20.66
C SER A 320 -4.89 -25.15 -19.27
N TYR A 321 -5.81 -25.34 -18.30
CA TYR A 321 -5.44 -25.81 -16.97
C TYR A 321 -4.82 -27.21 -17.00
N ALA A 322 -5.47 -28.17 -17.71
CA ALA A 322 -4.99 -29.55 -17.81
C ALA A 322 -3.64 -29.64 -18.55
N GLU A 323 -3.47 -28.87 -19.64
CA GLU A 323 -2.21 -28.77 -20.38
C GLU A 323 -1.07 -28.22 -19.50
N THR A 324 -1.36 -27.19 -18.71
CA THR A 324 -0.39 -26.59 -17.77
C THR A 324 0.01 -27.57 -16.68
N VAL A 325 -0.95 -28.28 -16.06
CA VAL A 325 -0.67 -29.32 -15.07
C VAL A 325 0.18 -30.45 -15.65
N ALA A 326 -0.09 -30.86 -16.89
CA ALA A 326 0.70 -31.88 -17.57
C ALA A 326 2.15 -31.41 -17.83
N ALA A 327 2.34 -30.15 -18.26
CA ALA A 327 3.67 -29.56 -18.47
C ALA A 327 4.47 -29.45 -17.14
N ILE A 328 3.81 -29.07 -16.04
CA ILE A 328 4.41 -29.06 -14.70
C ILE A 328 4.89 -30.46 -14.31
N ARG A 329 4.02 -31.48 -14.50
CA ARG A 329 4.38 -32.90 -14.19
C ARG A 329 5.55 -33.42 -15.02
N ARG A 330 5.70 -32.96 -16.25
CA ARG A 330 6.85 -33.32 -17.12
C ARG A 330 8.14 -32.56 -16.78
N GLY A 331 8.10 -31.63 -15.80
CA GLY A 331 9.27 -30.83 -15.43
C GLY A 331 9.63 -29.76 -16.48
N GLU A 332 8.71 -29.39 -17.38
CA GLU A 332 8.93 -28.41 -18.43
C GLU A 332 8.85 -26.96 -17.90
N ILE A 333 8.29 -26.75 -16.72
CA ILE A 333 8.06 -25.43 -16.12
C ILE A 333 9.03 -25.18 -14.96
N LYS A 334 9.79 -24.11 -15.02
CA LYS A 334 10.74 -23.69 -13.97
C LYS A 334 10.10 -22.77 -12.92
N LEU A 335 9.15 -21.91 -13.31
CA LEU A 335 8.44 -21.00 -12.37
C LEU A 335 6.95 -21.26 -12.46
N ILE A 336 6.33 -21.58 -11.32
CA ILE A 336 4.90 -21.87 -11.18
C ILE A 336 4.29 -20.76 -10.31
N TYR A 337 3.49 -19.87 -10.90
CA TYR A 337 2.82 -18.79 -10.19
C TYR A 337 1.45 -19.24 -9.69
N LEU A 338 1.18 -19.03 -8.41
CA LEU A 338 -0.05 -19.45 -7.72
C LEU A 338 -0.58 -18.34 -6.80
N ALA A 339 -1.92 -18.24 -6.72
CA ALA A 339 -2.54 -17.52 -5.62
C ALA A 339 -2.55 -18.42 -4.36
N PRO A 340 -2.52 -17.84 -3.15
CA PRO A 340 -2.54 -18.63 -1.92
C PRO A 340 -3.74 -19.57 -1.84
N GLU A 341 -4.93 -19.13 -2.29
CA GLU A 341 -6.15 -19.95 -2.31
C GLU A 341 -6.05 -21.15 -3.26
N THR A 342 -5.30 -21.00 -4.35
CA THR A 342 -5.04 -22.10 -5.29
C THR A 342 -3.98 -23.06 -4.75
N LEU A 343 -2.93 -22.51 -4.13
CA LEU A 343 -1.85 -23.28 -3.54
C LEU A 343 -2.34 -24.20 -2.40
N LEU A 344 -3.27 -23.70 -1.58
CA LEU A 344 -3.82 -24.43 -0.42
C LEU A 344 -4.81 -25.54 -0.82
N ARG A 345 -5.18 -25.67 -2.10
CA ARG A 345 -6.06 -26.76 -2.55
C ARG A 345 -5.36 -28.12 -2.46
N PRO A 346 -6.04 -29.18 -1.99
CA PRO A 346 -5.43 -30.52 -1.88
C PRO A 346 -4.82 -31.02 -3.19
N GLU A 347 -5.50 -30.76 -4.32
CA GLU A 347 -5.04 -31.20 -5.64
C GLU A 347 -3.73 -30.52 -6.07
N THR A 348 -3.58 -29.24 -5.71
CA THR A 348 -2.36 -28.46 -6.00
C THR A 348 -1.22 -28.95 -5.12
N LEU A 349 -1.47 -29.21 -3.83
CA LEU A 349 -0.45 -29.74 -2.93
C LEU A 349 0.06 -31.11 -3.38
N VAL A 350 -0.84 -32.02 -3.81
CA VAL A 350 -0.46 -33.32 -4.37
C VAL A 350 0.33 -33.18 -5.69
N LEU A 351 -0.03 -32.21 -6.55
CA LEU A 351 0.75 -31.91 -7.75
C LEU A 351 2.17 -31.51 -7.41
N LEU A 352 2.32 -30.60 -6.43
CA LEU A 352 3.62 -30.07 -6.00
C LEU A 352 4.48 -31.13 -5.29
N GLU A 353 3.89 -32.04 -4.53
CA GLU A 353 4.62 -33.20 -3.96
C GLU A 353 5.25 -34.07 -5.04
N GLY A 354 4.54 -34.25 -6.16
CA GLY A 354 5.05 -35.05 -7.27
C GLY A 354 6.23 -34.41 -7.99
N VAL A 355 6.37 -33.07 -7.97
CA VAL A 355 7.43 -32.35 -8.69
C VAL A 355 8.52 -31.79 -7.78
N ARG A 356 8.33 -31.84 -6.45
CA ARG A 356 9.28 -31.42 -5.41
C ARG A 356 9.87 -30.04 -5.67
N PRO A 357 9.19 -28.94 -5.29
CA PRO A 357 9.69 -27.60 -5.52
C PRO A 357 11.03 -27.38 -4.80
N ALA A 358 12.00 -26.81 -5.50
CA ALA A 358 13.29 -26.47 -4.92
C ALA A 358 13.23 -25.14 -4.14
N CYS A 359 12.31 -24.23 -4.50
CA CYS A 359 12.14 -22.95 -3.85
C CYS A 359 10.66 -22.56 -3.77
N ILE A 360 10.28 -21.88 -2.67
CA ILE A 360 8.99 -21.24 -2.48
C ILE A 360 9.24 -19.75 -2.30
N ALA A 361 8.89 -18.94 -3.31
CA ALA A 361 8.98 -17.50 -3.27
C ALA A 361 7.62 -16.91 -2.88
N ILE A 362 7.56 -16.17 -1.78
CA ILE A 362 6.36 -15.50 -1.29
C ILE A 362 6.48 -14.01 -1.62
N ASP A 363 5.81 -13.58 -2.68
CA ASP A 363 5.76 -12.16 -3.04
C ASP A 363 4.68 -11.46 -2.21
N GLU A 364 4.88 -10.15 -1.99
CA GLU A 364 4.06 -9.31 -1.11
C GLU A 364 3.89 -9.93 0.30
N ALA A 365 4.99 -10.43 0.86
CA ALA A 365 5.00 -11.14 2.14
C ALA A 365 4.42 -10.34 3.32
N HIS A 366 4.26 -9.00 3.20
CA HIS A 366 3.57 -8.19 4.20
C HIS A 366 2.10 -8.61 4.40
N CYS A 367 1.49 -9.31 3.43
CA CYS A 367 0.15 -9.89 3.56
C CYS A 367 0.04 -10.97 4.64
N ILE A 368 1.16 -11.55 5.12
CA ILE A 368 1.20 -12.51 6.23
C ILE A 368 0.84 -11.84 7.55
N SER A 369 1.24 -10.57 7.71
CA SER A 369 1.19 -9.86 8.98
C SER A 369 -0.16 -9.18 9.22
N GLU A 370 -0.78 -9.41 10.37
CA GLU A 370 -1.97 -8.67 10.83
C GLU A 370 -1.67 -7.17 11.05
N TRP A 371 -0.42 -6.84 11.26
CA TRP A 371 0.04 -5.45 11.38
C TRP A 371 0.35 -4.80 10.03
N GLY A 372 0.36 -5.60 8.95
CA GLY A 372 0.48 -5.12 7.58
C GLY A 372 -0.73 -4.28 7.15
N HIS A 373 -0.56 -3.55 6.08
CA HIS A 373 -1.63 -2.70 5.53
C HIS A 373 -2.61 -3.46 4.63
N ASP A 374 -2.26 -4.68 4.16
CA ASP A 374 -3.08 -5.57 3.33
C ASP A 374 -3.00 -7.01 3.86
N PHE A 375 -3.44 -7.21 5.10
CA PHE A 375 -3.48 -8.54 5.71
C PHE A 375 -4.43 -9.49 4.97
N ARG A 376 -3.96 -10.72 4.72
CA ARG A 376 -4.76 -11.79 4.08
C ARG A 376 -4.66 -13.08 4.88
N PRO A 377 -5.78 -13.59 5.41
CA PRO A 377 -5.78 -14.81 6.23
C PRO A 377 -5.18 -16.05 5.53
N GLU A 378 -5.32 -16.13 4.20
CA GLU A 378 -4.77 -17.22 3.39
C GLU A 378 -3.23 -17.20 3.39
N TYR A 379 -2.60 -16.01 3.45
CA TYR A 379 -1.15 -15.90 3.57
C TYR A 379 -0.62 -16.46 4.89
N ARG A 380 -1.35 -16.37 5.97
CA ARG A 380 -0.97 -17.00 7.24
C ARG A 380 -0.94 -18.52 7.17
N GLN A 381 -1.75 -19.13 6.29
CA GLN A 381 -1.75 -20.57 6.10
C GLN A 381 -0.53 -21.06 5.30
N LEU A 382 0.27 -20.20 4.70
CA LEU A 382 1.49 -20.55 3.98
C LEU A 382 2.54 -21.20 4.89
N VAL A 383 2.46 -21.01 6.21
CA VAL A 383 3.26 -21.77 7.18
C VAL A 383 3.07 -23.28 7.04
N ASN A 384 1.84 -23.74 6.77
CA ASN A 384 1.55 -25.17 6.57
C ASN A 384 2.17 -25.70 5.27
N VAL A 385 2.21 -24.86 4.22
CA VAL A 385 2.89 -25.18 2.96
C VAL A 385 4.41 -25.27 3.20
N ARG A 386 4.97 -24.32 3.95
CA ARG A 386 6.40 -24.35 4.31
C ARG A 386 6.79 -25.61 5.07
N ARG A 387 5.96 -26.04 6.04
CA ARG A 387 6.19 -27.30 6.78
C ARG A 387 6.11 -28.53 5.89
N ARG A 388 5.19 -28.55 4.92
CA ARG A 388 5.01 -29.67 3.99
C ARG A 388 6.15 -29.80 3.00
N PHE A 389 6.78 -28.70 2.62
CA PHE A 389 7.94 -28.63 1.72
C PHE A 389 9.17 -28.09 2.46
N ALA A 390 9.55 -28.73 3.56
CA ALA A 390 10.62 -28.25 4.44
C ALA A 390 11.98 -28.17 3.74
N ASP A 391 12.22 -29.03 2.73
CA ASP A 391 13.46 -29.04 1.94
C ASP A 391 13.55 -27.90 0.92
N ALA A 392 12.43 -27.27 0.57
CA ALA A 392 12.43 -26.13 -0.36
C ALA A 392 12.93 -24.87 0.34
N VAL A 393 13.80 -24.11 -0.32
CA VAL A 393 14.24 -22.78 0.18
C VAL A 393 13.06 -21.82 0.15
N CYS A 394 12.84 -21.07 1.23
CA CYS A 394 11.78 -20.09 1.29
C CYS A 394 12.33 -18.66 1.14
N VAL A 395 11.80 -17.92 0.18
CA VAL A 395 12.17 -16.52 -0.09
C VAL A 395 10.95 -15.64 0.06
N ALA A 396 10.89 -14.86 1.13
CA ALA A 396 9.81 -13.89 1.37
C ALA A 396 10.24 -12.50 0.92
N LEU A 397 9.45 -11.87 0.03
CA LEU A 397 9.78 -10.57 -0.54
C LEU A 397 8.64 -9.59 -0.31
N THR A 398 8.99 -8.36 0.05
CA THR A 398 8.01 -7.26 0.13
C THR A 398 8.65 -5.91 -0.14
N ALA A 399 7.82 -4.92 -0.53
CA ALA A 399 8.26 -3.54 -0.69
C ALA A 399 8.09 -2.70 0.57
N THR A 400 7.21 -3.11 1.47
CA THR A 400 6.73 -2.30 2.59
C THR A 400 6.60 -3.18 3.83
N ALA A 401 7.55 -3.08 4.72
CA ALA A 401 7.48 -3.76 6.02
C ALA A 401 8.16 -2.88 7.08
N THR A 402 7.36 -2.42 8.04
CA THR A 402 7.89 -1.79 9.25
C THR A 402 8.64 -2.85 10.09
N PRO A 403 9.53 -2.49 11.03
CA PRO A 403 10.24 -3.45 11.86
C PRO A 403 9.33 -4.51 12.51
N ARG A 404 8.14 -4.08 12.96
CA ARG A 404 7.14 -4.98 13.55
C ARG A 404 6.58 -5.99 12.53
N VAL A 405 6.33 -5.55 11.29
CA VAL A 405 5.86 -6.44 10.21
C VAL A 405 6.96 -7.43 9.82
N GLN A 406 8.23 -7.01 9.81
CA GLN A 406 9.37 -7.87 9.55
C GLN A 406 9.47 -9.01 10.56
N GLU A 407 9.36 -8.68 11.86
CA GLU A 407 9.36 -9.65 12.94
C GLU A 407 8.18 -10.65 12.83
N ASP A 408 6.99 -10.16 12.53
CA ASP A 408 5.79 -11.01 12.39
C ASP A 408 5.91 -11.97 11.19
N ILE A 409 6.46 -11.52 10.06
CA ILE A 409 6.74 -12.40 8.89
C ILE A 409 7.72 -13.50 9.27
N GLN A 410 8.85 -13.17 9.92
CA GLN A 410 9.85 -14.14 10.33
C GLN A 410 9.30 -15.18 11.30
N GLN A 411 8.52 -14.72 12.27
CA GLN A 411 7.85 -15.61 13.24
C GLN A 411 6.82 -16.50 12.56
N SER A 412 5.99 -15.95 11.69
CA SER A 412 4.92 -16.69 11.00
C SER A 412 5.46 -17.73 10.03
N LEU A 413 6.60 -17.49 9.38
CA LEU A 413 7.24 -18.44 8.46
C LEU A 413 8.27 -19.36 9.14
N HIS A 414 8.43 -19.25 10.47
CA HIS A 414 9.44 -20.00 11.25
C HIS A 414 10.87 -19.87 10.72
N PHE A 415 11.25 -18.69 10.34
CA PHE A 415 12.58 -18.36 9.83
C PHE A 415 13.62 -18.35 10.96
N ALA A 416 13.95 -19.52 11.51
CA ALA A 416 14.88 -19.66 12.66
C ALA A 416 16.33 -19.29 12.33
N ARG A 417 16.74 -19.46 11.07
CA ARG A 417 18.11 -19.21 10.56
C ARG A 417 18.10 -18.42 9.24
N SER A 418 17.13 -17.56 9.04
CA SER A 418 17.00 -16.80 7.81
C SER A 418 17.99 -15.65 7.76
N GLN A 419 18.35 -15.29 6.55
CA GLN A 419 18.99 -13.99 6.26
C GLN A 419 17.91 -12.94 6.01
N THR A 420 18.10 -11.74 6.58
CA THR A 420 17.20 -10.61 6.34
C THR A 420 17.98 -9.51 5.65
N PHE A 421 17.51 -9.13 4.50
CA PHE A 421 18.06 -8.05 3.70
C PHE A 421 17.04 -6.91 3.65
N VAL A 422 17.46 -5.73 4.09
CA VAL A 422 16.63 -4.51 4.06
C VAL A 422 17.35 -3.50 3.20
N ALA A 423 16.81 -3.26 1.99
CA ALA A 423 17.28 -2.18 1.14
C ALA A 423 16.77 -0.84 1.65
N SER A 424 17.51 0.23 1.37
CA SER A 424 17.04 1.58 1.68
C SER A 424 15.68 1.86 1.02
N PHE A 425 14.76 2.43 1.79
CA PHE A 425 13.47 2.92 1.28
C PHE A 425 13.60 4.24 0.53
N ASN A 426 14.79 4.84 0.53
CA ASN A 426 15.03 6.09 -0.17
C ASN A 426 15.02 5.91 -1.70
N ARG A 427 14.17 6.66 -2.38
CA ARG A 427 14.05 6.74 -3.84
C ARG A 427 14.45 8.14 -4.30
N PRO A 428 15.77 8.43 -4.50
CA PRO A 428 16.25 9.79 -4.80
C PRO A 428 15.70 10.35 -6.12
N ASN A 429 15.30 9.50 -7.06
CA ASN A 429 14.71 9.89 -8.33
C ASN A 429 13.24 10.34 -8.23
N LEU A 430 12.57 10.17 -7.09
CA LEU A 430 11.21 10.65 -6.88
C LEU A 430 11.23 12.06 -6.28
N LEU A 431 10.58 12.99 -6.91
CA LEU A 431 10.39 14.35 -6.43
C LEU A 431 9.09 14.40 -5.61
N LEU A 432 9.17 14.60 -4.30
CA LEU A 432 8.01 14.61 -3.41
C LEU A 432 7.51 16.04 -3.20
N ALA A 433 6.23 16.28 -3.50
CA ALA A 433 5.59 17.56 -3.27
C ALA A 433 4.21 17.39 -2.63
N VAL A 434 3.86 18.29 -1.71
CA VAL A 434 2.53 18.39 -1.12
C VAL A 434 2.02 19.81 -1.34
N ARG A 435 0.84 19.92 -1.93
CA ARG A 435 0.16 21.22 -2.13
C ARG A 435 -1.20 21.21 -1.46
N PRO A 436 -1.65 22.34 -0.92
CA PRO A 436 -3.03 22.49 -0.47
C PRO A 436 -4.00 22.23 -1.61
N ARG A 437 -5.06 21.43 -1.37
CA ARG A 437 -6.12 21.20 -2.35
C ARG A 437 -7.22 22.23 -2.19
N ASP A 438 -7.40 23.09 -3.21
CA ASP A 438 -8.53 24.01 -3.33
C ASP A 438 -9.49 23.53 -4.45
N ASP A 439 -9.11 23.69 -5.70
CA ASP A 439 -9.76 23.09 -6.87
C ASP A 439 -8.86 21.98 -7.42
N GLY A 440 -9.03 20.76 -6.88
CA GLY A 440 -8.15 19.65 -7.19
C GLY A 440 -8.08 19.32 -8.68
N ALA A 441 -9.21 19.38 -9.39
CA ALA A 441 -9.24 19.09 -10.82
C ALA A 441 -8.45 20.11 -11.63
N ARG A 442 -8.64 21.40 -11.33
CA ARG A 442 -7.91 22.49 -11.99
C ARG A 442 -6.41 22.42 -11.68
N GLN A 443 -6.06 22.09 -10.43
CA GLN A 443 -4.66 21.92 -10.03
C GLN A 443 -4.00 20.75 -10.76
N ILE A 444 -4.73 19.64 -10.96
CA ILE A 444 -4.24 18.48 -11.72
C ILE A 444 -4.08 18.84 -13.19
N VAL A 445 -5.06 19.52 -13.82
CA VAL A 445 -4.93 19.97 -15.21
C VAL A 445 -3.70 20.87 -15.40
N ALA A 446 -3.47 21.80 -14.47
CA ALA A 446 -2.29 22.67 -14.52
C ALA A 446 -0.98 21.86 -14.39
N PHE A 447 -0.94 20.90 -13.48
CA PHE A 447 0.21 20.01 -13.33
C PHE A 447 0.45 19.17 -14.59
N LEU A 448 -0.60 18.60 -15.18
CA LEU A 448 -0.49 17.77 -16.39
C LEU A 448 -0.09 18.59 -17.64
N ALA A 449 -0.36 19.89 -17.65
CA ALA A 449 0.12 20.75 -18.72
C ALA A 449 1.66 20.87 -18.77
N GLU A 450 2.33 20.66 -17.64
CA GLU A 450 3.80 20.60 -17.53
C GLU A 450 4.36 19.22 -17.91
N HIS A 451 3.50 18.17 -17.89
CA HIS A 451 3.84 16.76 -18.12
C HIS A 451 3.24 16.19 -19.42
N LYS A 452 3.30 16.97 -20.47
CA LYS A 452 2.73 16.56 -21.77
C LYS A 452 3.44 15.33 -22.32
N GLU A 453 2.65 14.41 -22.88
CA GLU A 453 3.11 13.14 -23.47
C GLU A 453 3.77 12.17 -22.47
N GLU A 454 3.68 12.45 -21.17
CA GLU A 454 4.17 11.59 -20.12
C GLU A 454 3.06 10.70 -19.55
N SER A 455 3.36 9.43 -19.30
CA SER A 455 2.43 8.52 -18.63
C SER A 455 2.43 8.76 -17.12
N GLY A 456 1.24 8.73 -16.52
CA GLY A 456 1.11 8.93 -15.08
C GLY A 456 -0.15 8.35 -14.46
N ILE A 457 -0.23 8.39 -13.14
CA ILE A 457 -1.36 7.87 -12.38
C ILE A 457 -1.90 8.97 -11.47
N VAL A 458 -3.23 9.13 -11.44
CA VAL A 458 -3.94 10.01 -10.51
C VAL A 458 -4.80 9.17 -9.59
N TYR A 459 -4.48 9.15 -8.29
CA TYR A 459 -5.23 8.41 -7.30
C TYR A 459 -6.34 9.23 -6.65
N CYS A 460 -7.54 8.63 -6.56
CA CYS A 460 -8.71 9.17 -5.88
C CYS A 460 -9.23 8.17 -4.84
N ASN A 461 -9.85 8.66 -3.76
CA ASN A 461 -10.36 7.81 -2.70
C ASN A 461 -11.67 7.08 -3.06
N THR A 462 -12.49 7.62 -3.97
CA THR A 462 -13.79 7.04 -4.31
C THR A 462 -13.96 6.80 -5.81
N ARG A 463 -14.80 5.81 -6.17
CA ARG A 463 -15.17 5.49 -7.55
C ARG A 463 -15.76 6.70 -8.27
N LYS A 464 -16.67 7.41 -7.60
CA LYS A 464 -17.32 8.63 -8.11
C LYS A 464 -16.30 9.72 -8.47
N GLN A 465 -15.31 9.95 -7.59
CA GLN A 465 -14.24 10.92 -7.89
C GLN A 465 -13.40 10.50 -9.11
N VAL A 466 -13.13 9.21 -9.27
CA VAL A 466 -12.42 8.69 -10.45
C VAL A 466 -13.20 9.00 -11.71
N GLU A 467 -14.50 8.72 -11.74
CA GLU A 467 -15.36 8.94 -12.91
C GLU A 467 -15.47 10.43 -13.23
N GLU A 468 -15.74 11.27 -12.23
CA GLU A 468 -15.86 12.72 -12.38
C GLU A 468 -14.56 13.37 -12.87
N LEU A 469 -13.43 13.00 -12.26
CA LEU A 469 -12.14 13.56 -12.64
C LEU A 469 -11.71 13.06 -14.03
N THR A 470 -11.95 11.79 -14.35
CA THR A 470 -11.67 11.26 -15.70
C THR A 470 -12.45 12.02 -16.76
N ALA A 471 -13.75 12.29 -16.54
CA ALA A 471 -14.56 13.05 -17.45
C ALA A 471 -14.04 14.49 -17.64
N GLN A 472 -13.60 15.14 -16.56
CA GLN A 472 -13.06 16.51 -16.61
C GLN A 472 -11.72 16.56 -17.37
N LEU A 473 -10.83 15.59 -17.12
CA LEU A 473 -9.53 15.52 -17.79
C LEU A 473 -9.69 15.15 -19.28
N ALA A 474 -10.63 14.26 -19.60
CA ALA A 474 -10.98 13.92 -20.98
C ALA A 474 -11.56 15.14 -21.73
N ALA A 475 -12.43 15.92 -21.08
CA ALA A 475 -12.95 17.17 -21.62
C ALA A 475 -11.85 18.22 -21.87
N ALA A 476 -10.76 18.16 -21.12
CA ALA A 476 -9.55 18.97 -21.36
C ALA A 476 -8.63 18.41 -22.48
N GLY A 477 -9.04 17.33 -23.17
CA GLY A 477 -8.29 16.72 -24.27
C GLY A 477 -7.12 15.84 -23.86
N LEU A 478 -7.08 15.39 -22.61
CA LEU A 478 -6.00 14.53 -22.11
C LEU A 478 -6.30 13.04 -22.35
N PRO A 479 -5.28 12.20 -22.67
CA PRO A 479 -5.44 10.76 -22.91
C PRO A 479 -5.59 10.01 -21.57
N VAL A 480 -6.80 9.95 -21.05
CA VAL A 480 -7.11 9.40 -19.74
C VAL A 480 -7.89 8.09 -19.81
N VAL A 481 -7.70 7.22 -18.81
CA VAL A 481 -8.50 6.02 -18.57
C VAL A 481 -8.92 5.95 -17.10
N ALA A 482 -10.16 5.52 -16.84
CA ALA A 482 -10.65 5.27 -15.49
C ALA A 482 -10.29 3.85 -15.04
N TYR A 483 -9.96 3.66 -13.74
CA TYR A 483 -9.77 2.33 -13.19
C TYR A 483 -10.24 2.23 -11.73
N HIS A 484 -11.25 1.40 -11.48
CA HIS A 484 -11.73 1.07 -10.13
C HIS A 484 -12.49 -0.27 -10.14
N ALA A 485 -12.69 -0.85 -8.97
CA ALA A 485 -13.32 -2.17 -8.81
C ALA A 485 -14.81 -2.22 -9.23
N GLY A 486 -15.46 -1.08 -9.42
CA GLY A 486 -16.85 -1.02 -9.89
C GLY A 486 -17.01 -1.05 -11.41
N LEU A 487 -15.91 -1.02 -12.18
CA LEU A 487 -15.96 -1.20 -13.63
C LEU A 487 -16.20 -2.67 -13.97
N GLU A 488 -16.89 -2.94 -15.08
CA GLU A 488 -16.98 -4.27 -15.65
C GLU A 488 -15.57 -4.83 -15.96
N ASP A 489 -15.41 -6.14 -15.80
CA ASP A 489 -14.11 -6.80 -15.95
C ASP A 489 -13.48 -6.56 -17.34
N GLY A 490 -14.32 -6.58 -18.40
CA GLY A 490 -13.86 -6.31 -19.77
C GLY A 490 -13.36 -4.88 -19.94
N VAL A 491 -14.06 -3.89 -19.39
CA VAL A 491 -13.69 -2.48 -19.44
C VAL A 491 -12.41 -2.24 -18.62
N ARG A 492 -12.36 -2.85 -17.44
CA ARG A 492 -11.20 -2.75 -16.56
C ARG A 492 -9.93 -3.30 -17.21
N ALA A 493 -10.03 -4.48 -17.84
CA ALA A 493 -8.94 -5.09 -18.58
C ALA A 493 -8.53 -4.27 -19.81
N ALA A 494 -9.48 -3.69 -20.53
CA ALA A 494 -9.21 -2.82 -21.69
C ALA A 494 -8.48 -1.54 -21.26
N ASN A 495 -8.94 -0.88 -20.19
CA ASN A 495 -8.32 0.34 -19.67
C ASN A 495 -6.90 0.06 -19.14
N GLN A 496 -6.69 -1.08 -18.49
CA GLN A 496 -5.35 -1.49 -18.04
C GLN A 496 -4.43 -1.74 -19.25
N ARG A 497 -4.87 -2.48 -20.24
CA ARG A 497 -4.09 -2.72 -21.48
C ARG A 497 -3.75 -1.42 -22.19
N ARG A 498 -4.71 -0.50 -22.26
CA ARG A 498 -4.50 0.81 -22.87
C ARG A 498 -3.44 1.62 -22.10
N PHE A 499 -3.53 1.67 -20.77
CA PHE A 499 -2.52 2.34 -19.94
C PHE A 499 -1.13 1.72 -20.11
N LEU A 500 -1.03 0.39 -20.14
CA LEU A 500 0.24 -0.31 -20.31
C LEU A 500 0.82 -0.15 -21.73
N GLY A 501 -0.04 -0.15 -22.75
CA GLY A 501 0.38 -0.13 -24.17
C GLY A 501 0.62 1.26 -24.74
N GLU A 502 -0.11 2.28 -24.28
CA GLU A 502 -0.04 3.63 -24.83
C GLU A 502 0.97 4.50 -24.08
N ASP A 503 1.79 5.23 -24.81
CA ASP A 503 2.66 6.28 -24.28
C ASP A 503 1.82 7.53 -23.98
N GLY A 504 2.15 8.23 -22.89
CA GLY A 504 1.43 9.44 -22.47
C GLY A 504 0.03 9.20 -21.90
N CYS A 505 -0.40 7.93 -21.74
CA CYS A 505 -1.70 7.60 -21.15
C CYS A 505 -1.69 7.86 -19.63
N ILE A 506 -2.78 8.44 -19.12
CA ILE A 506 -2.97 8.79 -17.71
C ILE A 506 -4.07 7.91 -17.11
N ALA A 507 -3.76 7.17 -16.06
CA ALA A 507 -4.76 6.39 -15.32
C ALA A 507 -5.32 7.23 -14.16
N VAL A 508 -6.62 7.47 -14.13
CA VAL A 508 -7.32 8.01 -12.97
C VAL A 508 -7.94 6.83 -12.22
N ALA A 509 -7.54 6.60 -10.98
CA ALA A 509 -7.83 5.34 -10.34
C ALA A 509 -8.05 5.42 -8.83
N THR A 510 -8.75 4.41 -8.28
CA THR A 510 -8.70 4.12 -6.84
C THR A 510 -7.48 3.26 -6.51
N ILE A 511 -7.28 2.96 -5.21
CA ILE A 511 -6.24 2.04 -4.74
C ILE A 511 -6.28 0.66 -5.44
N ALA A 512 -7.41 0.27 -6.04
CA ALA A 512 -7.54 -0.95 -6.83
C ALA A 512 -6.60 -0.99 -8.05
N PHE A 513 -6.17 0.16 -8.56
CA PHE A 513 -5.13 0.28 -9.60
C PHE A 513 -3.76 0.33 -8.92
N GLY A 514 -3.38 -0.81 -8.42
CA GLY A 514 -2.22 -0.87 -7.56
C GLY A 514 -1.32 -2.03 -7.89
N MET A 515 -1.40 -3.07 -7.11
CA MET A 515 -0.60 -4.27 -7.29
C MET A 515 -0.78 -4.83 -8.72
N GLY A 516 0.30 -5.16 -9.42
CA GLY A 516 0.27 -5.68 -10.79
C GLY A 516 0.56 -4.68 -11.91
N ILE A 517 0.65 -3.39 -11.64
CA ILE A 517 1.05 -2.41 -12.66
C ILE A 517 2.58 -2.31 -12.73
N ASN A 518 3.15 -2.80 -13.81
CA ASN A 518 4.61 -2.83 -14.01
C ASN A 518 5.08 -1.99 -15.21
N LYS A 519 4.48 -0.82 -15.43
CA LYS A 519 4.92 0.15 -16.45
C LYS A 519 6.15 0.91 -15.92
N PRO A 520 7.33 0.83 -16.56
CA PRO A 520 8.57 1.43 -16.04
C PRO A 520 8.63 2.94 -16.19
N ASP A 521 7.98 3.49 -17.20
CA ASP A 521 8.02 4.87 -17.68
C ASP A 521 6.89 5.76 -17.13
N VAL A 522 6.37 5.45 -15.94
CA VAL A 522 5.45 6.32 -15.21
C VAL A 522 6.23 7.52 -14.69
N ARG A 523 5.96 8.72 -15.22
CA ARG A 523 6.70 9.95 -14.90
C ARG A 523 6.10 10.74 -13.75
N PHE A 524 4.83 10.51 -13.42
CA PHE A 524 4.22 11.15 -12.27
C PHE A 524 3.16 10.28 -11.58
N VAL A 525 3.02 10.52 -10.29
CA VAL A 525 1.89 10.03 -9.47
C VAL A 525 1.28 11.20 -8.74
N VAL A 526 0.00 11.42 -8.94
CA VAL A 526 -0.76 12.48 -8.26
C VAL A 526 -1.78 11.85 -7.31
N HIS A 527 -1.79 12.28 -6.06
CA HIS A 527 -2.84 11.94 -5.11
C HIS A 527 -3.83 13.11 -5.03
N HIS A 528 -5.04 12.89 -5.55
CA HIS A 528 -6.13 13.87 -5.42
C HIS A 528 -6.61 14.01 -3.97
N ASN A 529 -6.49 12.94 -3.19
CA ASN A 529 -6.87 12.88 -1.77
C ASN A 529 -5.73 12.33 -0.92
N LEU A 530 -5.76 12.60 0.39
CA LEU A 530 -4.83 12.01 1.34
C LEU A 530 -4.97 10.49 1.36
N PRO A 531 -3.90 9.71 1.17
CA PRO A 531 -3.90 8.26 1.40
C PRO A 531 -4.15 7.94 2.88
N ASN A 532 -4.69 6.75 3.17
CA ASN A 532 -5.02 6.33 4.53
C ASN A 532 -3.80 5.90 5.38
N SER A 533 -2.64 5.71 4.75
CA SER A 533 -1.40 5.37 5.45
C SER A 533 -0.14 5.67 4.61
N ILE A 534 1.01 5.73 5.27
CA ILE A 534 2.32 5.91 4.61
C ILE A 534 2.66 4.71 3.71
N GLU A 535 2.28 3.48 4.09
CA GLU A 535 2.54 2.29 3.27
C GLU A 535 1.80 2.37 1.93
N HIS A 536 0.51 2.74 1.94
CA HIS A 536 -0.24 2.93 0.71
C HIS A 536 0.35 4.06 -0.14
N TYR A 537 0.66 5.20 0.49
CA TYR A 537 1.34 6.30 -0.20
C TYR A 537 2.65 5.84 -0.85
N TYR A 538 3.50 5.15 -0.08
CA TYR A 538 4.79 4.66 -0.56
C TYR A 538 4.67 3.64 -1.70
N GLN A 539 3.73 2.70 -1.60
CA GLN A 539 3.45 1.76 -2.69
C GLN A 539 2.95 2.46 -3.96
N GLN A 540 2.11 3.49 -3.81
CA GLN A 540 1.54 4.24 -4.92
C GLN A 540 2.59 5.11 -5.61
N ILE A 541 3.37 5.90 -4.88
CA ILE A 541 4.48 6.66 -5.46
C ILE A 541 5.59 5.77 -6.00
N GLY A 542 5.77 4.57 -5.42
CA GLY A 542 6.72 3.56 -5.87
C GLY A 542 6.48 3.04 -7.29
N ARG A 543 5.33 3.36 -7.91
CA ARG A 543 5.03 3.04 -9.32
C ARG A 543 5.73 3.97 -10.28
N ALA A 544 6.05 5.20 -9.85
CA ALA A 544 6.76 6.17 -10.65
C ALA A 544 8.27 5.87 -10.73
N GLY A 545 8.88 6.18 -11.85
CA GLY A 545 10.32 6.15 -12.06
C GLY A 545 10.97 4.78 -11.78
N ARG A 546 10.35 3.67 -12.17
CA ARG A 546 10.93 2.31 -11.97
C ARG A 546 12.19 2.06 -12.81
N ASP A 547 12.32 2.79 -13.89
CA ASP A 547 13.49 2.81 -14.77
C ASP A 547 14.66 3.65 -14.20
N GLY A 548 14.48 4.26 -13.02
CA GLY A 548 15.46 5.11 -12.35
C GLY A 548 15.49 6.55 -12.85
N LEU A 549 14.68 6.90 -13.84
CA LEU A 549 14.57 8.28 -14.32
C LEU A 549 13.75 9.13 -13.34
N PRO A 550 13.94 10.47 -13.33
CA PRO A 550 13.18 11.38 -12.46
C PRO A 550 11.67 11.22 -12.65
N ALA A 551 10.93 11.26 -11.56
CA ALA A 551 9.48 11.21 -11.56
C ALA A 551 8.89 12.08 -10.44
N HIS A 552 7.72 12.67 -10.69
CA HIS A 552 7.08 13.63 -9.81
C HIS A 552 5.94 12.98 -9.01
N CYS A 553 5.94 13.15 -7.69
CA CYS A 553 4.91 12.65 -6.79
C CYS A 553 4.24 13.84 -6.09
N LEU A 554 3.03 14.19 -6.54
CA LEU A 554 2.25 15.30 -6.00
C LEU A 554 1.12 14.79 -5.11
N LEU A 555 1.03 15.27 -3.89
CA LEU A 555 -0.10 15.07 -2.99
C LEU A 555 -0.90 16.37 -2.85
N LEU A 556 -2.18 16.33 -3.17
CA LEU A 556 -3.12 17.42 -2.92
C LEU A 556 -3.79 17.18 -1.55
N TYR A 557 -3.34 17.92 -0.55
CA TYR A 557 -3.79 17.75 0.83
C TYR A 557 -4.99 18.64 1.17
N HIS A 558 -6.01 18.05 1.83
CA HIS A 558 -7.08 18.81 2.46
C HIS A 558 -7.51 18.14 3.77
N PRO A 559 -7.66 18.88 4.90
CA PRO A 559 -8.03 18.31 6.22
C PRO A 559 -9.34 17.52 6.23
N LYS A 560 -10.30 17.81 5.33
CA LYS A 560 -11.56 17.05 5.22
C LYS A 560 -11.34 15.56 4.87
N ASP A 561 -10.23 15.22 4.23
CA ASP A 561 -9.95 13.82 3.92
C ASP A 561 -9.76 12.99 5.18
N LEU A 562 -9.20 13.58 6.24
CA LEU A 562 -9.06 12.94 7.55
C LEU A 562 -10.43 12.54 8.14
N GLY A 563 -11.41 13.45 8.08
CA GLY A 563 -12.77 13.16 8.55
C GLY A 563 -13.40 11.94 7.86
N THR A 564 -13.24 11.85 6.53
CA THR A 564 -13.71 10.70 5.76
C THR A 564 -13.01 9.41 6.17
N HIS A 565 -11.69 9.45 6.40
CA HIS A 565 -10.94 8.28 6.85
C HIS A 565 -11.31 7.85 8.27
N TYR A 566 -11.46 8.79 9.21
CA TYR A 566 -11.90 8.48 10.58
C TYR A 566 -13.28 7.86 10.60
N PHE A 567 -14.23 8.35 9.80
CA PHE A 567 -15.56 7.75 9.65
C PHE A 567 -15.46 6.27 9.27
N HIS A 568 -14.66 5.93 8.25
CA HIS A 568 -14.46 4.53 7.84
C HIS A 568 -13.68 3.70 8.88
N ILE A 569 -12.82 4.32 9.68
CA ILE A 569 -12.13 3.63 10.77
C ILE A 569 -13.13 3.26 11.88
N GLU A 570 -14.08 4.16 12.20
CA GLU A 570 -15.11 3.91 13.21
C GLU A 570 -16.11 2.82 12.80
N GLU A 571 -16.42 2.69 11.51
CA GLU A 571 -17.24 1.60 10.96
C GLU A 571 -16.52 0.23 11.02
N GLY A 572 -15.20 0.21 11.10
CA GLY A 572 -14.38 -1.01 11.14
C GLY A 572 -14.37 -1.72 12.49
N ALA A 573 -13.76 -2.90 12.55
CA ALA A 573 -13.62 -3.71 13.75
C ALA A 573 -12.90 -2.93 14.88
N ALA A 574 -13.42 -2.99 16.10
CA ALA A 574 -12.89 -2.25 17.26
C ALA A 574 -11.40 -2.56 17.52
N THR A 575 -10.98 -3.80 17.28
CA THR A 575 -9.59 -4.26 17.45
C THR A 575 -8.59 -3.60 16.49
N GLU A 576 -9.03 -3.13 15.32
CA GLU A 576 -8.17 -2.53 14.29
C GLU A 576 -8.15 -0.99 14.35
N ARG A 577 -9.10 -0.36 15.03
CA ARG A 577 -9.30 1.10 15.03
C ARG A 577 -8.06 1.86 15.47
N ALA A 578 -7.44 1.44 16.59
CA ALA A 578 -6.25 2.09 17.11
C ALA A 578 -5.07 2.05 16.13
N GLY A 579 -4.83 0.90 15.52
CA GLY A 579 -3.77 0.74 14.52
C GLY A 579 -4.02 1.55 13.24
N ARG A 580 -5.26 1.55 12.74
CA ARG A 580 -5.65 2.35 11.57
C ARG A 580 -5.54 3.85 11.83
N SER A 581 -5.97 4.31 13.03
CA SER A 581 -5.84 5.71 13.43
C SER A 581 -4.39 6.15 13.53
N ALA A 582 -3.51 5.33 14.10
CA ALA A 582 -2.08 5.65 14.22
C ALA A 582 -1.41 5.75 12.83
N ARG A 583 -1.74 4.85 11.88
CA ARG A 583 -1.25 4.92 10.50
C ARG A 583 -1.72 6.19 9.78
N LEU A 584 -2.99 6.55 9.92
CA LEU A 584 -3.54 7.78 9.35
C LEU A 584 -2.86 9.03 9.92
N GLN A 585 -2.64 9.08 11.25
CA GLN A 585 -1.93 10.18 11.91
C GLN A 585 -0.48 10.31 11.41
N ALA A 586 0.21 9.20 11.17
CA ALA A 586 1.55 9.22 10.59
C ALA A 586 1.54 9.83 9.17
N MET A 587 0.55 9.47 8.34
CA MET A 587 0.37 10.04 7.00
C MET A 587 0.05 11.55 7.06
N ASP A 588 -0.81 11.97 7.98
CA ASP A 588 -1.13 13.39 8.19
C ASP A 588 0.12 14.19 8.60
N ARG A 589 0.93 13.66 9.53
CA ARG A 589 2.22 14.28 9.91
C ARG A 589 3.16 14.43 8.74
N LEU A 590 3.30 13.41 7.89
CA LEU A 590 4.12 13.47 6.66
C LEU A 590 3.60 14.57 5.71
N ALA A 591 2.29 14.66 5.51
CA ALA A 591 1.69 15.66 4.64
C ALA A 591 1.90 17.10 5.17
N ARG A 592 1.90 17.28 6.49
CA ARG A 592 2.01 18.60 7.14
C ARG A 592 3.42 19.00 7.54
N THR A 593 4.41 18.09 7.43
CA THR A 593 5.79 18.40 7.81
C THR A 593 6.35 19.58 7.02
N ARG A 594 7.16 20.39 7.69
CA ARG A 594 7.93 21.51 7.09
C ARG A 594 9.41 21.22 6.96
N THR A 595 9.86 20.13 7.58
CA THR A 595 11.20 19.57 7.39
C THR A 595 11.23 18.71 6.14
N CYS A 596 12.39 18.12 5.83
CA CYS A 596 12.51 17.20 4.70
C CYS A 596 11.42 16.11 4.76
N ARG A 597 10.63 15.96 3.68
CA ARG A 597 9.54 14.95 3.63
C ARG A 597 10.04 13.52 3.66
N ARG A 598 11.30 13.30 3.29
CA ARG A 598 11.91 11.96 3.35
C ARG A 598 12.17 11.51 4.77
N THR A 599 12.45 12.42 5.68
CA THR A 599 12.72 12.10 7.09
C THR A 599 11.57 11.31 7.72
N PRO A 600 10.33 11.82 7.84
CA PRO A 600 9.23 11.04 8.42
C PRO A 600 8.83 9.83 7.59
N LEU A 601 9.07 9.83 6.27
CA LEU A 601 8.81 8.68 5.41
C LEU A 601 9.76 7.51 5.71
N LEU A 602 11.06 7.78 5.83
CA LEU A 602 12.09 6.77 6.08
C LEU A 602 12.05 6.29 7.52
N GLU A 603 11.88 7.18 8.49
CA GLU A 603 11.72 6.86 9.91
C GLU A 603 10.52 5.93 10.16
N TYR A 604 9.44 6.07 9.41
CA TYR A 604 8.29 5.19 9.51
C TYR A 604 8.63 3.73 9.22
N PHE A 605 9.56 3.48 8.30
CA PHE A 605 10.06 2.14 7.97
C PHE A 605 11.29 1.72 8.80
N GLY A 606 11.69 2.55 9.78
CA GLY A 606 12.83 2.27 10.67
C GLY A 606 14.19 2.68 10.09
N GLU A 607 14.22 3.45 8.99
CA GLU A 607 15.45 3.96 8.37
C GLU A 607 15.71 5.40 8.82
N GLN A 608 16.90 5.68 9.34
CA GLN A 608 17.31 7.04 9.72
C GLN A 608 17.80 7.82 8.49
N HIS A 609 17.26 9.01 8.29
CA HIS A 609 17.71 9.92 7.25
C HIS A 609 18.83 10.80 7.78
N ALA A 610 20.07 10.50 7.40
CA ALA A 610 21.24 11.20 7.90
C ALA A 610 21.44 12.63 7.35
N ALA A 611 20.76 12.99 6.25
CA ALA A 611 20.89 14.29 5.62
C ALA A 611 19.80 15.25 6.09
N GLU A 612 20.17 16.49 6.47
CA GLU A 612 19.20 17.53 6.80
C GLU A 612 18.31 17.93 5.62
N SER A 613 18.81 17.77 4.38
CA SER A 613 18.09 18.07 3.14
C SER A 613 18.28 16.97 2.11
N CYS A 614 17.19 16.53 1.46
CA CYS A 614 17.27 15.55 0.38
C CYS A 614 17.42 16.16 -1.02
N GLY A 615 17.30 17.49 -1.17
CA GLY A 615 17.33 18.21 -2.45
C GLY A 615 16.20 17.87 -3.43
N ALA A 616 15.35 16.87 -3.11
CA ALA A 616 14.32 16.30 -3.98
C ALA A 616 12.94 16.22 -3.31
N CYS A 617 12.61 17.18 -2.47
CA CYS A 617 11.24 17.43 -2.01
C CYS A 617 10.98 18.94 -1.99
N ASP A 618 9.71 19.32 -2.03
CA ASP A 618 9.26 20.72 -2.04
C ASP A 618 9.84 21.52 -0.86
N ASN A 619 9.82 20.97 0.36
CA ASN A 619 10.35 21.64 1.55
C ASN A 619 11.88 21.90 1.43
N CYS A 620 12.65 20.96 0.91
CA CYS A 620 14.09 21.14 0.73
C CYS A 620 14.41 22.10 -0.43
N GLN A 621 13.59 22.13 -1.46
CA GLN A 621 13.75 23.05 -2.58
C GLN A 621 13.32 24.49 -2.20
N ALA A 622 12.29 24.63 -1.36
CA ALA A 622 11.87 25.93 -0.82
C ALA A 622 12.85 26.53 0.17
N GLY A 623 13.61 25.69 0.88
CA GLY A 623 14.65 26.12 1.84
C GLY A 623 15.98 26.55 1.21
N SER A 624 16.15 26.45 -0.11
CA SER A 624 17.25 27.13 -0.80
C SER A 624 16.98 28.65 -0.78
N ASP A 625 17.94 29.46 -0.39
CA ASP A 625 17.85 30.92 -0.17
C ASP A 625 17.24 31.75 -1.34
N ASP A 626 16.90 31.08 -2.44
CA ASP A 626 16.32 31.69 -3.66
C ASP A 626 14.79 31.50 -3.82
N ALA A 627 14.09 30.76 -2.95
CA ALA A 627 12.63 30.61 -3.09
C ALA A 627 11.92 31.86 -2.56
N PRO A 628 11.17 32.61 -3.38
CA PRO A 628 10.49 33.81 -2.94
C PRO A 628 9.41 33.44 -1.90
N VAL A 629 9.63 33.83 -0.66
CA VAL A 629 8.63 33.77 0.41
C VAL A 629 7.99 35.16 0.59
N THR A 630 6.71 35.16 0.88
CA THR A 630 5.96 36.42 1.14
C THR A 630 5.53 36.41 2.61
N ASP A 631 5.78 37.54 3.27
CA ASP A 631 5.26 37.82 4.60
C ASP A 631 3.74 38.08 4.50
N VAL A 632 2.96 37.22 5.17
CA VAL A 632 1.49 37.29 5.24
C VAL A 632 1.01 37.41 6.69
N THR A 633 1.85 37.93 7.55
CA THR A 633 1.55 38.08 9.00
C THR A 633 0.25 38.85 9.21
N ILE A 634 0.05 39.97 8.51
CA ILE A 634 -1.17 40.77 8.61
C ILE A 634 -2.41 40.00 8.12
N ASP A 635 -2.28 39.22 7.05
CA ASP A 635 -3.37 38.41 6.53
C ASP A 635 -3.72 37.28 7.49
N ALA A 636 -2.72 36.63 8.07
CA ALA A 636 -2.91 35.64 9.13
C ALA A 636 -3.64 36.25 10.34
N GLN A 637 -3.23 37.42 10.82
CA GLN A 637 -3.90 38.13 11.92
C GLN A 637 -5.34 38.48 11.59
N LYS A 638 -5.65 38.95 10.37
CA LYS A 638 -7.03 39.21 9.91
C LYS A 638 -7.84 37.94 9.94
N PHE A 639 -7.31 36.84 9.41
CA PHE A 639 -7.99 35.55 9.34
C PHE A 639 -8.26 34.98 10.74
N LEU A 640 -7.25 34.91 11.60
CA LEU A 640 -7.35 34.41 12.97
C LEU A 640 -8.32 35.24 13.82
N SER A 641 -8.26 36.58 13.69
CA SER A 641 -9.20 37.47 14.36
C SER A 641 -10.64 37.21 13.91
N CYS A 642 -10.86 36.95 12.62
CA CYS A 642 -12.18 36.65 12.09
C CYS A 642 -12.70 35.29 12.61
N VAL A 643 -11.86 34.26 12.65
CA VAL A 643 -12.19 32.95 13.25
C VAL A 643 -12.64 33.13 14.70
N LYS A 644 -11.88 33.90 15.48
CA LYS A 644 -12.21 34.13 16.90
C LYS A 644 -13.50 34.93 17.12
N ARG A 645 -13.69 36.01 16.35
CA ARG A 645 -14.86 36.89 16.47
C ARG A 645 -16.14 36.25 15.96
N THR A 646 -16.09 35.27 15.08
CA THR A 646 -17.23 34.47 14.66
C THR A 646 -17.53 33.31 15.61
N GLY A 647 -16.78 33.20 16.73
CA GLY A 647 -17.03 32.25 17.81
C GLY A 647 -16.47 30.84 17.56
N GLU A 648 -15.55 30.69 16.63
CA GLU A 648 -14.90 29.39 16.31
C GLU A 648 -15.90 28.29 15.92
N ARG A 649 -16.96 28.69 15.21
CA ARG A 649 -18.09 27.81 14.83
C ARG A 649 -18.29 27.66 13.32
N PHE A 650 -17.37 28.18 12.52
CA PHE A 650 -17.50 28.20 11.07
C PHE A 650 -16.24 27.71 10.38
N GLY A 651 -16.44 27.12 9.21
CA GLY A 651 -15.35 26.68 8.35
C GLY A 651 -14.72 27.80 7.55
N ALA A 652 -13.57 27.50 6.92
CA ALA A 652 -12.75 28.49 6.19
C ALA A 652 -13.53 29.27 5.13
N GLY A 653 -14.44 28.63 4.38
CA GLY A 653 -15.24 29.32 3.36
C GLY A 653 -16.12 30.42 3.92
N TYR A 654 -16.74 30.20 5.08
CA TYR A 654 -17.54 31.20 5.75
C TYR A 654 -16.70 32.38 6.28
N ILE A 655 -15.53 32.06 6.88
CA ILE A 655 -14.58 33.08 7.35
C ILE A 655 -14.09 33.97 6.20
N VAL A 656 -13.78 33.36 5.05
CA VAL A 656 -13.38 34.09 3.82
C VAL A 656 -14.53 34.99 3.34
N ASP A 657 -15.78 34.50 3.34
CA ASP A 657 -16.93 35.32 2.97
C ASP A 657 -17.12 36.53 3.90
N VAL A 658 -16.91 36.38 5.23
CA VAL A 658 -16.95 37.49 6.18
C VAL A 658 -15.83 38.49 5.92
N LEU A 659 -14.59 38.02 5.75
CA LEU A 659 -13.41 38.87 5.46
C LEU A 659 -13.59 39.70 4.19
N ARG A 660 -14.21 39.11 3.16
CA ARG A 660 -14.47 39.77 1.89
C ARG A 660 -15.71 40.67 1.88
N GLY A 661 -16.51 40.66 2.97
CA GLY A 661 -17.73 41.48 3.04
C GLY A 661 -18.89 40.92 2.22
N SER A 662 -19.05 39.59 2.17
CA SER A 662 -20.15 38.92 1.49
C SER A 662 -21.51 39.26 2.12
N ARG A 663 -22.52 39.56 1.32
CA ARG A 663 -23.90 39.83 1.74
C ARG A 663 -24.78 38.55 1.78
N ARG A 664 -24.21 37.38 1.96
CA ARG A 664 -24.97 36.12 2.09
C ARG A 664 -25.96 36.23 3.25
N ARG A 665 -27.17 35.68 3.04
CA ARG A 665 -28.28 35.70 4.01
C ARG A 665 -27.84 35.19 5.41
N GLU A 666 -26.97 34.18 5.43
CA GLU A 666 -26.46 33.61 6.67
C GLU A 666 -25.57 34.56 7.49
N ILE A 667 -24.74 35.38 6.84
CA ILE A 667 -23.87 36.38 7.47
C ILE A 667 -24.71 37.50 8.05
N LEU A 668 -25.70 38.00 7.30
CA LEU A 668 -26.60 39.05 7.72
C LEU A 668 -27.53 38.58 8.86
N ALA A 669 -28.08 37.36 8.78
CA ALA A 669 -28.91 36.79 9.82
C ALA A 669 -28.20 36.63 11.16
N ARG A 670 -26.88 36.35 11.15
CA ARG A 670 -26.04 36.24 12.36
C ARG A 670 -25.41 37.58 12.78
N ARG A 671 -25.67 38.65 12.06
CA ARG A 671 -25.11 39.98 12.29
C ARG A 671 -23.60 40.02 12.24
N HIS A 672 -22.96 39.11 11.47
CA HIS A 672 -21.52 39.09 11.28
C HIS A 672 -21.03 40.20 10.33
N ASP A 673 -21.91 40.88 9.63
CA ASP A 673 -21.68 42.13 8.90
C ASP A 673 -21.36 43.31 9.82
N THR A 674 -21.64 43.22 11.14
CA THR A 674 -21.31 44.24 12.14
C THR A 674 -19.96 44.00 12.83
N LEU A 675 -19.30 42.86 12.57
CA LEU A 675 -17.99 42.55 13.14
C LEU A 675 -16.91 43.50 12.59
N SER A 676 -15.96 43.89 13.44
CA SER A 676 -14.79 44.68 13.02
C SER A 676 -13.92 43.98 11.97
N THR A 677 -14.08 42.64 11.83
CA THR A 677 -13.39 41.82 10.81
C THR A 677 -14.19 41.65 9.53
N TYR A 678 -15.37 42.22 9.43
CA TYR A 678 -16.14 42.21 8.18
C TYR A 678 -15.54 43.12 7.15
N ALA A 679 -15.34 42.59 5.95
CA ALA A 679 -14.83 43.33 4.77
C ALA A 679 -13.41 43.91 4.88
N ILE A 680 -12.59 43.46 5.89
CA ILE A 680 -11.20 43.89 6.05
C ILE A 680 -10.22 43.15 5.14
N GLY A 681 -10.65 42.11 4.45
CA GLY A 681 -9.84 41.24 3.57
C GLY A 681 -10.22 41.35 2.10
N LYS A 682 -10.58 42.55 1.62
CA LYS A 682 -10.97 42.77 0.22
C LYS A 682 -9.77 42.81 -0.75
N GLU A 683 -8.57 42.98 -0.24
CA GLU A 683 -7.32 43.00 -1.02
C GLU A 683 -7.06 41.69 -1.76
N HIS A 684 -7.53 40.56 -1.22
CA HIS A 684 -7.43 39.26 -1.87
C HIS A 684 -8.79 38.78 -2.38
N ASP A 685 -8.75 38.05 -3.49
CA ASP A 685 -9.94 37.34 -3.97
C ASP A 685 -10.27 36.12 -3.08
N ALA A 686 -11.43 35.50 -3.31
CA ALA A 686 -11.86 34.36 -2.50
C ALA A 686 -10.94 33.14 -2.67
N HIS A 687 -10.29 32.99 -3.83
CA HIS A 687 -9.41 31.88 -4.13
C HIS A 687 -8.08 32.04 -3.37
N THR A 688 -7.49 33.21 -3.38
CA THR A 688 -6.27 33.54 -2.63
C THR A 688 -6.49 33.38 -1.13
N TRP A 689 -7.61 33.90 -0.58
CA TRP A 689 -7.94 33.71 0.83
C TRP A 689 -8.11 32.23 1.21
N ARG A 690 -8.69 31.39 0.34
CA ARG A 690 -8.81 29.95 0.63
C ARG A 690 -7.45 29.27 0.66
N ARG A 691 -6.53 29.63 -0.25
CA ARG A 691 -5.13 29.13 -0.23
C ARG A 691 -4.40 29.56 1.02
N LEU A 692 -4.50 30.83 1.40
CA LEU A 692 -3.92 31.33 2.66
C LEU A 692 -4.50 30.61 3.88
N ALA A 693 -5.82 30.39 3.91
CA ALA A 693 -6.47 29.62 5.00
C ALA A 693 -5.92 28.20 5.09
N GLN A 694 -5.66 27.54 3.95
CA GLN A 694 -5.05 26.22 3.92
C GLN A 694 -3.60 26.26 4.41
N GLU A 695 -2.82 27.27 4.01
CA GLU A 695 -1.47 27.48 4.53
C GLU A 695 -1.49 27.71 6.05
N PHE A 696 -2.44 28.47 6.58
CA PHE A 696 -2.57 28.68 8.02
C PHE A 696 -2.96 27.40 8.77
N MET A 697 -3.77 26.51 8.16
CA MET A 697 -4.05 25.19 8.69
C MET A 697 -2.82 24.28 8.64
N LEU A 698 -2.07 24.30 7.53
CA LEU A 698 -0.81 23.54 7.41
C LEU A 698 0.23 23.98 8.43
N GLN A 699 0.30 25.29 8.70
CA GLN A 699 1.18 25.87 9.73
C GLN A 699 0.68 25.64 11.14
N GLY A 700 -0.49 24.98 11.30
CA GLY A 700 -1.07 24.73 12.61
C GLY A 700 -1.50 26.01 13.35
N LEU A 701 -1.74 27.12 12.66
CA LEU A 701 -2.25 28.36 13.26
C LEU A 701 -3.73 28.25 13.63
N VAL A 702 -4.47 27.43 12.86
CA VAL A 702 -5.85 27.04 13.12
C VAL A 702 -6.00 25.55 13.01
N GLU A 703 -6.85 24.96 13.83
CA GLU A 703 -7.26 23.58 13.81
C GLU A 703 -8.68 23.49 13.28
N GLN A 704 -8.95 22.50 12.42
CA GLN A 704 -10.28 22.25 11.88
C GLN A 704 -10.90 21.05 12.59
N ASP A 705 -12.08 21.26 13.20
CA ASP A 705 -12.93 20.19 13.71
C ASP A 705 -13.33 19.24 12.59
N LEU A 706 -13.10 17.95 12.80
CA LEU A 706 -13.27 16.91 11.76
C LEU A 706 -14.74 16.58 11.47
N GLU A 707 -15.63 16.76 12.46
CA GLU A 707 -17.05 16.42 12.36
C GLU A 707 -17.86 17.55 11.67
N HIS A 708 -17.59 18.78 12.06
CA HIS A 708 -18.38 19.94 11.59
C HIS A 708 -17.59 20.90 10.69
N GLY A 709 -16.27 20.69 10.55
CA GLY A 709 -15.40 21.54 9.73
C GLY A 709 -15.16 22.94 10.29
N MET A 710 -15.44 23.16 11.58
CA MET A 710 -15.27 24.43 12.27
C MET A 710 -13.80 24.70 12.56
N LEU A 711 -13.38 25.99 12.47
CA LEU A 711 -12.01 26.39 12.76
C LEU A 711 -11.86 26.89 14.19
N ARG A 712 -10.77 26.48 14.84
CA ARG A 712 -10.33 26.99 16.15
C ARG A 712 -8.91 27.53 16.06
N VAL A 713 -8.62 28.61 16.80
CA VAL A 713 -7.27 29.20 16.85
C VAL A 713 -6.44 28.40 17.83
N THR A 714 -5.27 27.94 17.41
CA THR A 714 -4.31 27.17 18.22
C THR A 714 -3.41 28.07 19.07
N ALA A 715 -2.54 27.47 19.90
CA ALA A 715 -1.50 28.21 20.62
C ALA A 715 -0.57 28.95 19.67
N ALA A 716 -0.12 28.32 18.58
CA ALA A 716 0.71 28.96 17.54
C ALA A 716 -0.04 30.12 16.84
N GLY A 717 -1.35 29.96 16.59
CA GLY A 717 -2.18 31.06 16.07
C GLY A 717 -2.25 32.26 17.03
N TRP A 718 -2.29 32.02 18.33
CA TRP A 718 -2.23 33.10 19.32
C TRP A 718 -0.89 33.81 19.36
N ASP A 719 0.24 33.14 19.09
CA ASP A 719 1.55 33.76 19.04
C ASP A 719 1.67 34.68 17.79
N VAL A 720 1.07 34.28 16.68
CA VAL A 720 0.91 35.18 15.50
C VAL A 720 0.08 36.42 15.83
N MET A 721 -0.97 36.27 16.63
CA MET A 721 -1.78 37.40 17.09
C MET A 721 -1.00 38.34 17.99
N LYS A 722 0.09 37.87 18.65
CA LYS A 722 1.02 38.65 19.45
C LYS A 722 2.19 39.24 18.63
N GLY A 723 2.31 38.91 17.36
CA GLY A 723 3.30 39.51 16.46
C GLY A 723 4.35 38.54 15.90
N GLN A 724 4.21 37.23 16.08
CA GLN A 724 5.07 36.28 15.41
C GLN A 724 4.83 36.33 13.89
N ALA A 725 5.90 36.43 13.09
CA ALA A 725 5.84 36.53 11.66
C ALA A 725 5.36 35.22 10.99
N VAL A 726 4.58 35.35 9.95
CA VAL A 726 4.08 34.23 9.12
C VAL A 726 4.51 34.42 7.67
N HIS A 727 5.24 33.44 7.15
CA HIS A 727 5.70 33.43 5.78
C HIS A 727 5.05 32.28 5.01
N VAL A 728 4.69 32.54 3.75
CA VAL A 728 4.17 31.52 2.84
C VAL A 728 4.95 31.58 1.52
N PRO A 729 5.05 30.49 0.75
CA PRO A 729 5.59 30.52 -0.61
C PRO A 729 4.83 31.55 -1.46
N ALA A 730 5.52 32.32 -2.29
CA ALA A 730 4.90 33.35 -3.14
C ALA A 730 3.82 32.76 -4.06
N GLU A 731 3.94 31.47 -4.42
CA GLU A 731 2.96 30.70 -5.17
C GLU A 731 1.59 30.60 -4.46
N ALA A 732 1.57 30.62 -3.14
CA ALA A 732 0.33 30.60 -2.36
C ALA A 732 -0.52 31.87 -2.61
N ILE A 733 0.11 32.96 -3.00
CA ILE A 733 -0.58 34.21 -3.34
C ILE A 733 -0.81 34.31 -4.85
N THR A 734 0.23 34.11 -5.67
CA THR A 734 0.17 34.31 -7.12
C THR A 734 -0.53 33.21 -7.89
N GLY A 735 -0.57 31.98 -7.34
CA GLY A 735 -1.16 30.81 -8.01
C GLY A 735 -0.36 30.28 -9.21
N GLN A 736 0.80 30.86 -9.49
CA GLN A 736 1.69 30.42 -10.56
C GLN A 736 2.82 29.60 -9.95
N SER A 737 2.97 28.35 -10.36
CA SER A 737 4.14 27.54 -10.08
C SER A 737 5.30 28.10 -10.88
N THR A 738 6.39 28.47 -10.23
CA THR A 738 7.65 28.73 -10.92
C THR A 738 8.25 27.40 -11.33
N ALA A 739 7.90 26.93 -12.52
CA ALA A 739 8.53 25.77 -13.11
C ALA A 739 10.03 26.05 -13.26
N ARG A 740 10.83 25.37 -12.45
CA ARG A 740 12.28 25.38 -12.59
C ARG A 740 12.61 24.59 -13.85
N ALA A 741 13.40 25.18 -14.75
CA ALA A 741 13.83 24.59 -16.00
C ALA A 741 14.30 23.13 -15.76
N ALA A 742 13.75 22.20 -16.53
CA ALA A 742 14.20 20.81 -16.58
C ALA A 742 15.71 20.79 -16.84
N ALA A 743 16.43 19.94 -16.12
CA ALA A 743 17.84 19.69 -16.40
C ALA A 743 18.02 19.36 -17.88
N ALA A 744 19.04 19.92 -18.52
CA ALA A 744 19.32 19.75 -19.93
C ALA A 744 19.34 18.26 -20.27
N THR A 745 18.53 17.86 -21.23
CA THR A 745 18.48 16.48 -21.73
C THR A 745 19.80 16.13 -22.41
N THR A 746 20.41 15.03 -21.96
CA THR A 746 21.72 14.56 -22.47
C THR A 746 21.58 13.61 -23.68
N TYR A 747 20.46 13.62 -24.39
CA TYR A 747 20.17 12.77 -25.53
C TYR A 747 19.53 13.54 -26.69
N ASP A 748 19.64 13.02 -27.92
CA ASP A 748 18.98 13.59 -29.09
C ASP A 748 17.46 13.36 -29.04
N ALA A 749 16.70 14.42 -28.79
CA ALA A 749 15.24 14.33 -28.62
C ALA A 749 14.50 13.95 -29.93
N ARG A 750 15.07 14.29 -31.12
CA ARG A 750 14.46 13.95 -32.41
C ARG A 750 14.62 12.45 -32.70
N LEU A 751 15.82 11.92 -32.49
CA LEU A 751 16.06 10.50 -32.62
C LEU A 751 15.24 9.72 -31.61
N PHE A 752 15.19 10.14 -30.37
CA PHE A 752 14.35 9.51 -29.34
C PHE A 752 12.88 9.43 -29.76
N ALA A 753 12.33 10.52 -30.33
CA ALA A 753 10.95 10.51 -30.84
C ALA A 753 10.77 9.49 -31.98
N ARG A 754 11.73 9.36 -32.92
CA ARG A 754 11.69 8.35 -33.99
C ARG A 754 11.76 6.94 -33.46
N LEU A 755 12.62 6.69 -32.48
CA LEU A 755 12.74 5.37 -31.84
C LEU A 755 11.46 5.00 -31.06
N ARG A 756 10.77 5.97 -30.45
CA ARG A 756 9.45 5.76 -29.83
C ARG A 756 8.39 5.34 -30.85
N ILE A 757 8.35 6.00 -32.01
CA ILE A 757 7.41 5.65 -33.08
C ILE A 757 7.69 4.22 -33.58
N LEU A 758 8.95 3.88 -33.84
CA LEU A 758 9.36 2.54 -34.26
C LEU A 758 8.98 1.50 -33.20
N ARG A 759 9.28 1.77 -31.94
CA ARG A 759 8.90 0.91 -30.81
C ARG A 759 7.41 0.64 -30.78
N ARG A 760 6.59 1.68 -30.94
CA ARG A 760 5.13 1.57 -30.93
C ARG A 760 4.62 0.72 -32.07
N SER A 761 5.11 0.94 -33.29
CA SER A 761 4.74 0.10 -34.44
C SER A 761 5.07 -1.38 -34.23
N LEU A 762 6.25 -1.68 -33.66
CA LEU A 762 6.65 -3.04 -33.34
C LEU A 762 5.79 -3.68 -32.23
N ALA A 763 5.44 -2.89 -31.24
CA ALA A 763 4.61 -3.33 -30.12
C ALA A 763 3.17 -3.65 -30.59
N ASP A 764 2.61 -2.80 -31.45
CA ASP A 764 1.28 -2.98 -32.05
C ASP A 764 1.25 -4.24 -32.94
N ASP A 765 2.29 -4.44 -33.77
CA ASP A 765 2.42 -5.63 -34.65
C ASP A 765 2.46 -6.94 -33.84
N LEU A 766 3.10 -6.94 -32.70
CA LEU A 766 3.30 -8.09 -31.83
C LEU A 766 2.24 -8.23 -30.74
N HIS A 767 1.35 -7.26 -30.60
CA HIS A 767 0.33 -7.19 -29.53
C HIS A 767 0.92 -7.23 -28.12
N ILE A 768 2.06 -6.56 -27.92
CA ILE A 768 2.77 -6.46 -26.65
C ILE A 768 2.86 -4.99 -26.19
N PRO A 769 3.02 -4.73 -24.89
CA PRO A 769 3.28 -3.37 -24.41
C PRO A 769 4.55 -2.75 -25.00
N ALA A 770 4.53 -1.45 -25.30
CA ALA A 770 5.65 -0.74 -25.93
C ALA A 770 6.97 -0.89 -25.14
N TYR A 771 6.91 -0.81 -23.79
CA TYR A 771 8.09 -0.98 -22.94
C TYR A 771 8.67 -2.41 -22.96
N ALA A 772 7.89 -3.42 -23.36
CA ALA A 772 8.38 -4.79 -23.49
C ALA A 772 9.37 -4.94 -24.65
N VAL A 773 9.23 -4.14 -25.72
CA VAL A 773 10.25 -4.02 -26.77
C VAL A 773 11.50 -3.41 -26.16
N PHE A 774 11.45 -2.13 -25.80
CA PHE A 774 12.51 -1.42 -25.07
C PHE A 774 11.90 -0.34 -24.16
N PRO A 775 12.33 -0.20 -22.88
CA PRO A 775 11.93 0.89 -22.03
C PRO A 775 12.51 2.24 -22.48
N ASP A 776 11.92 3.35 -22.06
CA ASP A 776 12.36 4.70 -22.44
C ASP A 776 13.84 4.95 -22.17
N ARG A 777 14.35 4.49 -21.01
CA ARG A 777 15.77 4.59 -20.70
C ARG A 777 16.67 3.97 -21.77
N THR A 778 16.30 2.79 -22.26
CA THR A 778 17.05 2.13 -23.34
C THR A 778 17.02 2.96 -24.64
N LEU A 779 15.87 3.55 -24.99
CA LEU A 779 15.77 4.44 -26.16
C LEU A 779 16.54 5.74 -25.97
N MET A 780 16.59 6.30 -24.77
CA MET A 780 17.42 7.46 -24.44
C MET A 780 18.90 7.14 -24.58
N ASP A 781 19.32 5.97 -24.06
CA ASP A 781 20.69 5.52 -24.20
C ASP A 781 21.04 5.28 -25.69
N MET A 782 20.14 4.69 -26.49
CA MET A 782 20.33 4.57 -27.95
C MET A 782 20.45 5.94 -28.63
N ALA A 783 19.64 6.92 -28.24
CA ALA A 783 19.69 8.29 -28.77
C ALA A 783 20.91 9.08 -28.29
N SER A 784 21.54 8.66 -27.18
CA SER A 784 22.77 9.24 -26.65
C SER A 784 24.04 8.66 -27.29
N TYR A 785 24.09 7.33 -27.38
CA TYR A 785 25.29 6.60 -27.79
C TYR A 785 25.35 6.26 -29.29
N LEU A 786 24.24 6.41 -30.01
CA LEU A 786 24.14 6.19 -31.47
C LEU A 786 24.74 4.84 -31.94
N PRO A 787 24.32 3.68 -31.38
CA PRO A 787 24.93 2.39 -31.72
C PRO A 787 24.85 2.09 -33.21
N GLN A 788 25.96 1.61 -33.85
CA GLN A 788 26.07 1.33 -35.27
C GLN A 788 26.13 -0.17 -35.58
N SER A 789 26.40 -1.00 -34.59
CA SER A 789 26.49 -2.45 -34.77
C SER A 789 25.69 -3.20 -33.72
N ALA A 790 25.40 -4.48 -33.96
CA ALA A 790 24.77 -5.36 -32.98
C ALA A 790 25.59 -5.45 -31.66
N ALA A 791 26.91 -5.39 -31.79
CA ALA A 791 27.81 -5.37 -30.62
C ALA A 791 27.68 -4.09 -29.80
N ASP A 792 27.53 -2.92 -30.44
CA ASP A 792 27.29 -1.65 -29.75
C ASP A 792 25.91 -1.62 -29.09
N LEU A 793 24.91 -2.15 -29.81
CA LEU A 793 23.53 -2.21 -29.29
C LEU A 793 23.43 -3.07 -28.01
N ARG A 794 24.19 -4.17 -27.93
CA ARG A 794 24.27 -5.02 -26.72
C ARG A 794 24.95 -4.34 -25.53
N ARG A 795 25.64 -3.24 -25.73
CA ARG A 795 26.21 -2.41 -24.63
C ARG A 795 25.17 -1.44 -24.06
N ILE A 796 24.05 -1.25 -24.71
CA ILE A 796 22.99 -0.38 -24.25
C ILE A 796 22.21 -1.07 -23.11
N HIS A 797 21.96 -0.34 -22.04
CA HIS A 797 21.21 -0.84 -20.87
C HIS A 797 19.85 -1.43 -21.29
N GLY A 798 19.54 -2.65 -20.82
CA GLY A 798 18.27 -3.32 -21.10
C GLY A 798 18.18 -4.02 -22.47
N VAL A 799 19.30 -4.15 -23.20
CA VAL A 799 19.37 -4.90 -24.45
C VAL A 799 20.09 -6.24 -24.19
N GLY A 800 19.29 -7.29 -23.99
CA GLY A 800 19.79 -8.67 -23.93
C GLY A 800 19.87 -9.31 -25.33
N THR A 801 20.54 -10.46 -25.43
CA THR A 801 20.78 -11.18 -26.69
C THR A 801 19.51 -11.42 -27.50
N ARG A 802 18.45 -11.89 -26.88
CA ARG A 802 17.15 -12.13 -27.54
C ARG A 802 16.50 -10.87 -28.10
N LYS A 803 16.50 -9.78 -27.33
CA LYS A 803 15.91 -8.51 -27.78
C LYS A 803 16.72 -7.90 -28.93
N GLU A 804 18.04 -8.07 -28.90
CA GLU A 804 18.89 -7.68 -30.00
C GLU A 804 18.59 -8.49 -31.26
N GLU A 805 18.50 -9.82 -31.18
CA GLU A 805 18.14 -10.70 -32.29
C GLU A 805 16.76 -10.38 -32.86
N GLN A 806 15.77 -10.10 -32.01
CA GLN A 806 14.41 -9.87 -32.42
C GLN A 806 14.16 -8.46 -32.98
N PHE A 807 14.73 -7.43 -32.36
CA PHE A 807 14.42 -6.04 -32.67
C PHE A 807 15.62 -5.23 -33.15
N GLY A 808 16.84 -5.66 -32.84
CA GLY A 808 18.05 -4.86 -33.00
C GLY A 808 18.28 -4.33 -34.39
N ALA A 809 18.09 -5.17 -35.44
CA ALA A 809 18.28 -4.78 -36.82
C ALA A 809 17.43 -3.57 -37.22
N ARG A 810 16.17 -3.50 -36.81
CA ARG A 810 15.24 -2.39 -37.13
C ARG A 810 15.64 -1.08 -36.42
N PHE A 811 16.07 -1.15 -35.14
CA PHE A 811 16.53 0.01 -34.41
C PHE A 811 17.85 0.53 -34.96
N LEU A 812 18.80 -0.33 -35.25
CA LEU A 812 20.07 0.05 -35.93
C LEU A 812 19.83 0.71 -37.26
N ALA A 813 18.92 0.18 -38.10
CA ALA A 813 18.59 0.80 -39.36
C ALA A 813 18.02 2.21 -39.18
N CYS A 814 17.12 2.41 -38.23
CA CYS A 814 16.55 3.72 -37.89
C CYS A 814 17.62 4.73 -37.39
N ILE A 815 18.54 4.27 -36.55
CA ILE A 815 19.63 5.11 -36.02
C ILE A 815 20.60 5.49 -37.14
N ARG A 816 21.00 4.54 -37.99
CA ARG A 816 21.91 4.82 -39.14
C ARG A 816 21.27 5.79 -40.11
N GLN A 817 20.02 5.54 -40.49
CA GLN A 817 19.28 6.44 -41.38
C GLN A 817 19.21 7.87 -40.81
N TYR A 818 18.93 8.01 -39.48
CA TYR A 818 18.92 9.27 -38.82
C TYR A 818 20.28 9.99 -38.84
N CYS A 819 21.37 9.26 -38.54
CA CYS A 819 22.72 9.80 -38.63
C CYS A 819 23.09 10.28 -40.03
N GLU A 820 22.69 9.51 -41.09
CA GLU A 820 22.91 9.90 -42.49
C GLU A 820 22.11 11.15 -42.87
N GLU A 821 20.83 11.23 -42.50
CA GLU A 821 19.95 12.35 -42.78
C GLU A 821 20.41 13.67 -42.10
N GLU A 822 20.87 13.61 -40.86
CA GLU A 822 21.29 14.78 -40.11
C GLU A 822 22.79 15.06 -40.19
N GLY A 823 23.55 14.24 -40.94
CA GLY A 823 25.01 14.39 -41.13
C GLY A 823 25.81 14.23 -39.86
N ILE A 824 25.31 13.43 -38.89
CA ILE A 824 25.92 13.19 -37.57
C ILE A 824 27.01 12.12 -37.73
N ASP A 825 28.24 12.42 -37.34
CA ASP A 825 29.27 11.42 -37.16
C ASP A 825 29.02 10.60 -35.92
N PRO A 826 28.72 9.29 -36.01
CA PRO A 826 28.46 8.44 -34.84
C PRO A 826 29.62 8.38 -33.85
N ALA A 827 30.84 8.68 -34.28
CA ALA A 827 32.01 8.72 -33.41
C ALA A 827 32.12 10.00 -32.58
N SER A 828 31.34 11.03 -32.87
CA SER A 828 31.46 12.35 -32.23
C SER A 828 30.68 12.52 -30.93
N GLY A 829 29.82 11.56 -30.52
CA GLY A 829 29.01 11.65 -29.29
C GLY A 829 28.23 12.97 -29.17
N LEU A 830 27.03 12.91 -28.74
CA LEU A 830 26.12 13.99 -28.33
C LEU A 830 26.35 15.42 -28.85
N ARG A 831 25.45 15.92 -29.67
CA ARG A 831 25.23 17.36 -29.82
C ARG A 831 23.90 17.73 -29.17
N SER A 832 23.99 18.63 -28.18
CA SER A 832 22.86 19.27 -27.56
C SER A 832 22.41 20.46 -28.43
N GLU A 833 21.28 20.35 -29.08
CA GLU A 833 20.54 21.53 -29.55
C GLU A 833 19.07 21.42 -29.16
N THR A 834 18.59 22.46 -28.54
CA THR A 834 17.19 22.63 -28.12
C THR A 834 16.29 22.81 -29.36
N PRO A 835 15.29 21.96 -29.61
CA PRO A 835 14.40 22.18 -30.76
C PRO A 835 13.42 23.33 -30.48
N SER A 836 13.33 24.26 -31.41
CA SER A 836 12.30 25.27 -31.45
C SER A 836 10.91 24.66 -31.56
N ARG A 837 10.03 25.18 -30.76
CA ARG A 837 8.62 24.82 -30.62
C ARG A 837 7.87 24.95 -31.95
N VAL A 838 7.48 23.83 -32.55
CA VAL A 838 6.51 23.80 -33.66
C VAL A 838 5.11 23.77 -33.02
N GLU A 839 4.36 24.86 -33.18
CA GLU A 839 2.94 24.91 -32.82
C GLU A 839 2.13 23.96 -33.73
N ARG A 840 1.49 22.96 -33.12
CA ARG A 840 0.44 22.18 -33.80
C ARG A 840 -0.91 22.89 -33.61
N PRO A 841 -1.79 22.87 -34.61
CA PRO A 841 -3.14 23.38 -34.47
C PRO A 841 -3.90 22.54 -33.42
N PRO A 842 -4.87 23.11 -32.69
CA PRO A 842 -5.59 22.39 -31.62
C PRO A 842 -6.34 21.19 -32.21
N ALA A 843 -6.08 20.01 -31.63
CA ALA A 843 -6.82 18.80 -31.99
C ALA A 843 -8.30 18.97 -31.61
N ARG A 844 -9.23 18.70 -32.54
CA ARG A 844 -10.67 18.66 -32.29
C ARG A 844 -10.96 17.65 -31.18
N ARG A 845 -11.94 17.94 -30.33
CA ARG A 845 -12.31 17.08 -29.21
C ARG A 845 -13.13 15.91 -29.73
N ARG A 846 -12.82 14.68 -29.34
CA ARG A 846 -13.42 13.45 -29.89
C ARG A 846 -14.95 13.41 -29.71
N PHE A 847 -15.50 13.97 -28.65
CA PHE A 847 -16.94 14.04 -28.46
C PHE A 847 -17.64 14.99 -29.45
N GLU A 848 -16.95 16.04 -29.92
CA GLU A 848 -17.44 16.96 -30.96
C GLU A 848 -17.52 16.20 -32.29
N GLU A 849 -16.51 15.43 -32.68
CA GLU A 849 -16.53 14.57 -33.89
C GLU A 849 -17.64 13.53 -33.83
N VAL A 850 -17.80 12.82 -32.69
CA VAL A 850 -18.87 11.84 -32.48
C VAL A 850 -20.24 12.49 -32.55
N GLY A 851 -20.42 13.64 -31.89
CA GLY A 851 -21.66 14.38 -31.88
C GLY A 851 -22.04 14.92 -33.26
N GLU A 852 -21.10 15.50 -34.02
CA GLU A 852 -21.29 15.96 -35.40
C GLU A 852 -21.69 14.82 -36.33
N MET A 853 -20.98 13.66 -36.29
CA MET A 853 -21.30 12.48 -37.08
C MET A 853 -22.71 11.96 -36.77
N PHE A 854 -23.11 11.97 -35.49
CA PHE A 854 -24.46 11.58 -35.09
C PHE A 854 -25.49 12.62 -35.57
N ALA A 855 -25.21 13.90 -35.47
CA ALA A 855 -26.08 14.98 -35.96
C ALA A 855 -26.24 14.95 -37.49
N GLU A 856 -25.18 14.60 -38.24
CA GLU A 856 -25.16 14.40 -39.69
C GLU A 856 -25.98 13.17 -40.16
N GLY A 857 -26.42 12.33 -39.26
CA GLY A 857 -27.31 11.21 -39.59
C GLY A 857 -26.67 9.83 -39.45
N ARG A 858 -25.42 9.67 -39.10
CA ARG A 858 -24.79 8.35 -38.90
C ARG A 858 -25.41 7.63 -37.70
N SER A 859 -25.49 6.30 -37.81
CA SER A 859 -25.97 5.46 -36.72
C SER A 859 -24.88 5.26 -35.63
N VAL A 860 -25.29 4.85 -34.41
CA VAL A 860 -24.35 4.55 -33.33
C VAL A 860 -23.43 3.41 -33.72
N GLU A 861 -23.92 2.40 -34.45
CA GLU A 861 -23.14 1.25 -34.93
C GLU A 861 -22.08 1.67 -35.95
N GLU A 862 -22.40 2.60 -36.85
CA GLU A 862 -21.42 3.16 -37.77
C GLU A 862 -20.32 3.95 -37.07
N ILE A 863 -20.69 4.74 -36.04
CA ILE A 863 -19.76 5.51 -35.22
C ILE A 863 -18.88 4.57 -34.37
N GLN A 864 -19.47 3.53 -33.78
CA GLN A 864 -18.74 2.49 -33.07
C GLN A 864 -17.65 1.86 -33.95
N LYS A 865 -18.04 1.48 -35.19
CA LYS A 865 -17.13 0.85 -36.14
C LYS A 865 -16.04 1.81 -36.63
N PHE A 866 -16.38 3.10 -36.80
CA PHE A 866 -15.44 4.11 -37.24
C PHE A 866 -14.34 4.41 -36.21
N PHE A 867 -14.73 4.51 -34.90
CA PHE A 867 -13.81 4.83 -33.82
C PHE A 867 -13.29 3.61 -33.06
N ASP A 868 -13.76 2.41 -33.38
CA ASP A 868 -13.50 1.15 -32.66
C ASP A 868 -13.79 1.26 -31.15
N VAL A 869 -15.01 1.73 -30.82
CA VAL A 869 -15.46 1.99 -29.44
C VAL A 869 -16.76 1.28 -29.12
N GLN A 870 -17.04 1.09 -27.82
CA GLN A 870 -18.28 0.50 -27.36
C GLN A 870 -19.46 1.48 -27.46
N ARG A 871 -20.69 0.94 -27.55
CA ARG A 871 -21.94 1.70 -27.60
C ARG A 871 -22.07 2.69 -26.44
N SER A 872 -21.76 2.27 -25.22
CA SER A 872 -21.74 3.12 -24.01
C SER A 872 -20.78 4.31 -24.14
N THR A 873 -19.66 4.14 -24.85
CA THR A 873 -18.70 5.21 -25.11
C THR A 873 -19.28 6.25 -26.07
N VAL A 874 -19.96 5.81 -27.14
CA VAL A 874 -20.66 6.72 -28.06
C VAL A 874 -21.76 7.49 -27.33
N ILE A 875 -22.59 6.80 -26.53
CA ILE A 875 -23.62 7.46 -25.71
C ILE A 875 -23.02 8.51 -24.77
N ASN A 876 -21.91 8.22 -24.11
CA ASN A 876 -21.20 9.16 -23.26
C ASN A 876 -20.69 10.38 -24.05
N HIS A 877 -20.16 10.18 -25.25
CA HIS A 877 -19.76 11.29 -26.12
C HIS A 877 -20.95 12.16 -26.53
N LEU A 878 -22.12 11.56 -26.83
CA LEU A 878 -23.36 12.31 -27.12
C LEU A 878 -23.85 13.11 -25.89
N VAL A 879 -23.73 12.55 -24.69
CA VAL A 879 -24.02 13.29 -23.43
C VAL A 879 -23.08 14.49 -23.26
N HIS A 880 -21.80 14.35 -23.57
CA HIS A 880 -20.83 15.47 -23.50
C HIS A 880 -21.05 16.50 -24.60
N TYR A 881 -21.46 16.07 -25.80
CA TYR A 881 -21.78 16.94 -26.91
C TYR A 881 -22.98 17.84 -26.58
N GLN A 882 -24.06 17.24 -26.04
CA GLN A 882 -25.22 18.00 -25.56
C GLN A 882 -24.85 18.91 -24.37
N ALA A 883 -24.06 18.41 -23.40
CA ALA A 883 -23.62 19.22 -22.26
C ALA A 883 -22.70 20.41 -22.66
N ALA A 884 -22.06 20.34 -23.81
CA ALA A 884 -21.30 21.45 -24.41
C ALA A 884 -22.18 22.47 -25.14
N GLY A 885 -23.52 22.32 -25.12
CA GLY A 885 -24.47 23.25 -25.70
C GLY A 885 -24.84 22.94 -27.16
N HIS A 886 -24.52 21.78 -27.67
CA HIS A 886 -24.89 21.37 -29.03
C HIS A 886 -26.21 20.62 -29.05
N ALA A 887 -27.11 21.01 -29.94
CA ALA A 887 -28.45 20.39 -30.06
C ALA A 887 -28.36 18.96 -30.65
N LEU A 888 -29.14 18.06 -30.06
CA LEU A 888 -29.33 16.71 -30.54
C LEU A 888 -30.86 16.44 -30.74
N ASP A 889 -31.19 15.73 -31.79
CA ASP A 889 -32.60 15.35 -32.05
C ASP A 889 -33.11 14.34 -31.00
N PRO A 890 -34.10 14.74 -30.15
CA PRO A 890 -34.64 13.86 -29.12
C PRO A 890 -35.27 12.57 -29.68
N ALA A 891 -35.87 12.63 -30.88
CA ALA A 891 -36.48 11.45 -31.47
C ALA A 891 -35.42 10.39 -31.82
N ARG A 892 -34.29 10.83 -32.31
CA ARG A 892 -33.14 9.94 -32.59
C ARG A 892 -32.50 9.39 -31.33
N ILE A 893 -32.40 10.22 -30.28
CA ILE A 893 -31.89 9.74 -28.99
C ILE A 893 -32.84 8.70 -28.39
N LEU A 894 -34.14 8.92 -28.43
CA LEU A 894 -35.11 7.95 -27.90
C LEU A 894 -35.08 6.61 -28.68
N ALA A 895 -34.83 6.68 -29.99
CA ALA A 895 -34.67 5.50 -30.84
C ALA A 895 -33.46 4.62 -30.46
N LEU A 896 -32.47 5.15 -29.71
CA LEU A 896 -31.36 4.38 -29.19
C LEU A 896 -31.77 3.45 -28.04
N SER A 897 -32.90 3.69 -27.38
CA SER A 897 -33.35 2.83 -26.27
C SER A 897 -33.81 1.47 -26.78
N GLN A 898 -33.23 0.42 -26.21
CA GLN A 898 -33.56 -0.98 -26.49
C GLN A 898 -34.64 -1.53 -25.55
N LEU A 899 -35.18 -0.69 -24.65
CA LEU A 899 -36.24 -1.09 -23.72
C LEU A 899 -37.57 -1.22 -24.43
N GLU A 900 -38.31 -2.26 -24.04
CA GLU A 900 -39.73 -2.38 -24.42
C GLU A 900 -40.56 -1.21 -23.87
N PRO A 901 -41.64 -0.78 -24.61
CA PRO A 901 -42.49 0.33 -24.16
C PRO A 901 -43.03 0.17 -22.73
N ALA A 902 -43.26 -1.09 -22.30
CA ALA A 902 -43.78 -1.41 -20.97
C ALA A 902 -42.81 -1.04 -19.84
N LEU A 903 -41.48 -1.10 -20.05
CA LEU A 903 -40.45 -0.69 -19.09
C LEU A 903 -39.95 0.73 -19.33
N ARG A 904 -39.91 1.15 -20.61
CA ARG A 904 -39.40 2.48 -21.00
C ARG A 904 -40.27 3.61 -20.47
N GLN A 905 -41.59 3.50 -20.52
CA GLN A 905 -42.52 4.55 -20.08
C GLN A 905 -42.49 4.81 -18.56
N PRO A 906 -42.52 3.77 -17.70
CA PRO A 906 -42.29 3.95 -16.26
C PRO A 906 -40.92 4.57 -15.93
N ALA A 907 -39.83 4.11 -16.57
CA ALA A 907 -38.49 4.64 -16.37
C ALA A 907 -38.38 6.11 -16.73
N LEU A 908 -38.99 6.55 -17.86
CA LEU A 908 -39.05 7.95 -18.24
C LEU A 908 -39.80 8.81 -17.22
N ARG A 909 -40.97 8.33 -16.73
CA ARG A 909 -41.75 9.07 -15.71
C ARG A 909 -40.96 9.21 -14.42
N ARG A 910 -40.27 8.18 -14.02
CA ARG A 910 -39.46 8.19 -12.80
C ARG A 910 -38.23 9.13 -12.92
N LEU A 911 -37.55 9.11 -14.06
CA LEU A 911 -36.45 10.03 -14.37
C LEU A 911 -36.92 11.49 -14.46
N ALA A 912 -38.08 11.73 -15.03
CA ALA A 912 -38.67 13.08 -15.14
C ALA A 912 -39.10 13.68 -13.79
N ALA A 913 -39.52 12.83 -12.84
CA ALA A 913 -39.93 13.21 -11.49
C ALA A 913 -38.74 13.39 -10.51
N THR A 914 -37.53 13.08 -10.91
CA THR A 914 -36.33 13.09 -10.03
C THR A 914 -35.47 14.31 -10.32
N THR A 915 -35.19 15.08 -9.27
CA THR A 915 -34.18 16.17 -9.28
C THR A 915 -32.77 15.68 -8.95
N GLU A 916 -32.62 14.41 -8.56
CA GLU A 916 -31.37 13.80 -8.16
C GLU A 916 -30.51 13.43 -9.37
N MET A 917 -29.21 13.72 -9.27
CA MET A 917 -28.22 13.38 -10.32
C MET A 917 -27.81 11.90 -10.35
N GLN A 918 -28.19 11.10 -9.34
CA GLN A 918 -27.80 9.69 -9.19
C GLN A 918 -28.81 8.76 -9.86
N LEU A 919 -28.33 7.81 -10.67
CA LEU A 919 -29.17 6.81 -11.34
C LEU A 919 -29.31 5.50 -10.53
N THR A 920 -28.51 5.32 -9.50
CA THR A 920 -28.48 4.10 -8.68
C THR A 920 -29.82 3.79 -8.01
N PRO A 921 -30.55 4.77 -7.37
CA PRO A 921 -31.84 4.50 -6.78
C PRO A 921 -32.89 4.04 -7.81
N ILE A 922 -32.84 4.58 -9.04
CA ILE A 922 -33.75 4.21 -10.12
C ILE A 922 -33.41 2.81 -10.66
N TYR A 923 -32.14 2.49 -10.80
CA TYR A 923 -31.70 1.16 -11.20
C TYR A 923 -32.17 0.08 -10.21
N GLU A 924 -32.04 0.34 -8.90
CA GLU A 924 -32.49 -0.56 -7.83
C GLU A 924 -34.02 -0.69 -7.78
N GLU A 925 -34.77 0.41 -7.98
CA GLU A 925 -36.24 0.41 -8.02
C GLU A 925 -36.79 -0.49 -9.15
N PHE A 926 -36.08 -0.56 -10.28
CA PHE A 926 -36.43 -1.44 -11.39
C PHE A 926 -35.79 -2.84 -11.28
N GLY A 927 -35.17 -3.19 -10.13
CA GLY A 927 -34.57 -4.51 -9.88
C GLY A 927 -33.51 -4.91 -10.91
N GLY A 928 -32.81 -3.93 -11.51
CA GLY A 928 -31.81 -4.18 -12.55
C GLY A 928 -32.36 -4.45 -13.96
N LEU A 929 -33.68 -4.45 -14.17
CA LEU A 929 -34.29 -4.69 -15.48
C LEU A 929 -34.06 -3.55 -16.48
N VAL A 930 -33.72 -2.35 -15.98
CA VAL A 930 -33.33 -1.18 -16.77
C VAL A 930 -31.84 -0.93 -16.51
N SER A 931 -31.00 -1.21 -17.49
CA SER A 931 -29.55 -1.05 -17.36
C SER A 931 -29.14 0.42 -17.15
N TYR A 932 -27.96 0.66 -16.58
CA TYR A 932 -27.40 2.02 -16.45
C TYR A 932 -27.25 2.71 -17.80
N GLU A 933 -26.89 1.98 -18.84
CA GLU A 933 -26.78 2.52 -20.21
C GLU A 933 -28.12 3.02 -20.72
N GLU A 934 -29.19 2.26 -20.53
CA GLU A 934 -30.53 2.66 -20.89
C GLU A 934 -31.01 3.88 -20.08
N LEU A 935 -30.69 3.94 -18.77
CA LEU A 935 -30.97 5.12 -17.94
C LEU A 935 -30.25 6.36 -18.44
N HIS A 936 -29.00 6.22 -18.95
CA HIS A 936 -28.27 7.32 -19.57
C HIS A 936 -28.91 7.80 -20.87
N VAL A 937 -29.34 6.90 -21.75
CA VAL A 937 -30.06 7.23 -22.98
C VAL A 937 -31.37 7.97 -22.67
N LEU A 938 -32.19 7.45 -21.75
CA LEU A 938 -33.45 8.07 -21.36
C LEU A 938 -33.27 9.45 -20.71
N ARG A 939 -32.22 9.61 -19.89
CA ARG A 939 -31.86 10.89 -19.29
C ARG A 939 -31.39 11.91 -20.33
N LEU A 940 -30.57 11.48 -21.29
CA LEU A 940 -30.15 12.32 -22.42
C LEU A 940 -31.37 12.79 -23.24
N TYR A 941 -32.32 11.89 -23.56
CA TYR A 941 -33.54 12.21 -24.22
C TYR A 941 -34.35 13.30 -23.49
N LEU A 942 -34.52 13.16 -22.17
CA LEU A 942 -35.25 14.14 -21.36
C LEU A 942 -34.57 15.53 -21.35
N ARG A 943 -33.25 15.58 -21.38
CA ARG A 943 -32.48 16.82 -21.47
C ARG A 943 -32.67 17.51 -22.81
N CYS A 944 -32.49 16.78 -23.92
CA CYS A 944 -32.67 17.31 -25.27
C CYS A 944 -34.12 17.82 -25.48
N ARG A 945 -35.11 17.16 -24.88
CA ARG A 945 -36.50 17.57 -24.96
C ARG A 945 -36.80 18.87 -24.19
N ARG A 946 -36.25 19.04 -22.98
CA ARG A 946 -36.40 20.29 -22.19
C ARG A 946 -35.81 21.49 -22.89
N GLU A 947 -34.63 21.35 -23.53
CA GLU A 947 -34.03 22.43 -24.31
C GLU A 947 -34.88 22.88 -25.49
N LEU A 948 -35.56 21.94 -26.19
CA LEU A 948 -36.48 22.26 -27.26
C LEU A 948 -37.74 22.96 -26.74
N ASP A 949 -38.28 22.53 -25.60
CA ASP A 949 -39.44 23.17 -24.98
C ASP A 949 -39.10 24.59 -24.48
N GLU A 950 -37.92 24.84 -23.95
CA GLU A 950 -37.38 26.15 -23.57
C GLU A 950 -37.14 27.04 -24.79
N THR A 951 -36.58 26.53 -25.88
CA THR A 951 -36.32 27.30 -27.11
C THR A 951 -37.62 27.70 -27.79
N ALA A 952 -38.64 26.81 -27.78
CA ALA A 952 -39.97 27.08 -28.33
C ALA A 952 -40.75 28.14 -27.52
N MET A 953 -40.47 28.32 -26.24
CA MET A 953 -41.04 29.40 -25.41
C MET A 953 -40.47 30.77 -25.75
N PHE A 954 -39.26 30.87 -26.28
CA PHE A 954 -38.62 32.13 -26.67
C PHE A 954 -38.93 32.56 -28.10
N GLU A 955 -39.48 31.68 -28.96
CA GLU A 955 -39.85 31.97 -30.35
C GLU A 955 -41.33 32.40 -30.55
N GLN A 956 -42.14 32.49 -29.50
CA GLN A 956 -43.48 33.04 -29.61
C GLN A 956 -43.43 34.60 -29.70
N PRO A 957 -43.88 35.25 -30.80
CA PRO A 957 -43.94 36.69 -30.86
C PRO A 957 -44.94 37.19 -29.81
N ALA A 958 -44.60 38.28 -29.11
CA ALA A 958 -45.47 38.94 -28.16
C ALA A 958 -46.84 39.26 -28.80
N PRO A 959 -47.92 39.02 -28.07
CA PRO A 959 -49.27 39.36 -28.63
C PRO A 959 -49.37 40.86 -28.86
N TYR A 960 -49.69 41.22 -30.09
CA TYR A 960 -50.04 42.57 -30.50
C TYR A 960 -51.34 42.95 -29.79
N GLU A 961 -51.29 43.83 -28.81
CA GLU A 961 -52.46 44.48 -28.30
C GLU A 961 -52.82 45.65 -29.24
N PRO A 962 -54.17 45.83 -29.59
CA PRO A 962 -54.64 46.87 -30.51
C PRO A 962 -54.67 48.28 -29.91
#